data_69fad5d1e67fc70625f70a9577af458c
#
_entry.id   69fad5d1e67fc70625f70a9577af458c
#
_cell.length_a   1.000
_cell.length_b   1.000
_cell.length_c   1.000
_cell.angle_alpha   90.00
_cell.angle_beta   90.00
_cell.angle_gamma   90.00
#
_symmetry.space_group_name_H-M   'P 1'
#
loop_
_entity.id
_entity.type
_entity.pdbx_description
1 polymer ?
#
loop_
_entity_poly.entity_id
_entity_poly.type
_entity_poly.pdbx_seq_one_letter_code
_entity_poly.pdbx_strand_id
1 'polypeptide(L)'
;MRAYGLNELREMFLSFFESKGHLRLPSFSLVPQNDKSILLINAGMTPMKPWFKGEQIPPRKRVCTCQKCIRTGDIDNVGHTARHGTYFEMLGNFSFGDYFKHEAIAWSWEFLTSEEWVGLDPNRLYPSVYLDDDEAWSIWHDEIGIPAEKIFRFGKEDNFWEHGAGPCGPCSEIYYDRGEKYGCGRPDCTVGCDCDRYIEVWNNVFSQFDNDGHGNYTELSQKNIDTGMGLERLAVVCQGVNSLFDVDTVMNITHKVSEITGAHYGESEKRDVSLRVITDHIRSATFMICDGILPSNEGRGYVLRRLLRRAARHGKLLGVNEPFLYSIIDTVIHENECQYPELREKQQYITRVVKSEEDSFAKTIDAGMQIYNCLLEEHKAKGETVFSGADAFKLYDTYGFPVDMTAEMLVDEGMTLDQDEFRTLMEEQRIRAREARKALGDLGWEGIDLGLDATPTEFTGYDKLTDTATVLAIVNGDELAGEISEGCEGIIVMDKTPFYAEMGGQLADKGEIGFSLEDVEHGQLTKFIVNNVKKDKGNKYLHYGVCESGAISVGEEVVASVDPERRKAISRAHSATHLLHAALRKILGDHVHQAGSLVDADTLRFDFTHFEAMTPKEVAAVEDAVNNAVLDGVDITVCEMSLEDAKNSGATALFGEKYGDFVRVVKMGDYSTELCGGTHLDNTAKVGMFHITSEYSVASGVRRIEAVTGRKYLEMAKRSYMTVARAAESLKAKPSELLTKAEGFVSEVKNLRQKVEKMKDKILASDVERFLFAAKKIGDFDVLTATRTDLDANDLRKIGDFLRDKDPKIIAVLATANESKVTFTACCGKDAVAAGIKAGDIVKAVSAVSGGKGGGKPDSAMGGGNDVLKMDNALAIVDDLVAEKLGL
;
A
#
# COMPACT_ATOMS: atom_id res chain seq x y z
N MET A 1 41.52 -2.37 27.92
CA MET A 1 40.19 -2.90 27.63
C MET A 1 40.26 -3.73 26.34
N ARG A 2 39.77 -4.96 26.33
CA ARG A 2 39.63 -5.74 25.10
C ARG A 2 38.49 -5.18 24.26
N ALA A 3 38.70 -4.95 22.96
CA ALA A 3 37.63 -4.60 22.07
C ALA A 3 36.78 -5.85 21.76
N TYR A 4 35.51 -5.84 22.18
CA TYR A 4 34.55 -6.90 21.91
C TYR A 4 33.70 -6.53 20.72
N GLY A 5 33.40 -7.50 19.84
CA GLY A 5 32.44 -7.34 18.76
C GLY A 5 31.00 -7.26 19.28
N LEU A 6 30.11 -6.64 18.52
CA LEU A 6 28.69 -6.47 18.90
C LEU A 6 28.03 -7.84 19.19
N ASN A 7 28.26 -8.84 18.34
CA ASN A 7 27.72 -10.18 18.51
C ASN A 7 28.32 -10.90 19.75
N GLU A 8 29.59 -10.63 20.08
CA GLU A 8 30.24 -11.18 21.27
C GLU A 8 29.64 -10.57 22.54
N LEU A 9 29.39 -9.26 22.57
CA LEU A 9 28.76 -8.57 23.70
C LEU A 9 27.32 -9.07 23.96
N ARG A 10 26.54 -9.31 22.88
CA ARG A 10 25.19 -9.88 22.99
C ARG A 10 25.23 -11.24 23.67
N GLU A 11 26.06 -12.14 23.21
CA GLU A 11 26.18 -13.49 23.77
C GLU A 11 26.70 -13.46 25.21
N MET A 12 27.64 -12.58 25.48
CA MET A 12 28.20 -12.40 26.83
C MET A 12 27.12 -11.98 27.84
N PHE A 13 26.25 -11.04 27.50
CA PHE A 13 25.14 -10.60 28.34
C PHE A 13 24.14 -11.73 28.60
N LEU A 14 23.73 -12.42 27.56
CA LEU A 14 22.76 -13.50 27.69
C LEU A 14 23.33 -14.66 28.52
N SER A 15 24.59 -15.05 28.31
CA SER A 15 25.28 -16.09 29.09
C SER A 15 25.49 -15.68 30.56
N PHE A 16 25.78 -14.39 30.84
CA PHE A 16 25.89 -13.89 32.20
C PHE A 16 24.57 -14.08 32.95
N PHE A 17 23.44 -13.67 32.36
CA PHE A 17 22.16 -13.77 33.05
C PHE A 17 21.63 -15.21 33.11
N GLU A 18 21.98 -16.08 32.14
CA GLU A 18 21.74 -17.53 32.27
C GLU A 18 22.48 -18.08 33.49
N SER A 19 23.73 -17.65 33.75
CA SER A 19 24.48 -18.04 34.96
C SER A 19 23.83 -17.57 36.25
N LYS A 20 23.02 -16.49 36.21
CA LYS A 20 22.21 -15.99 37.33
C LYS A 20 20.82 -16.63 37.42
N GLY A 21 20.55 -17.66 36.59
CA GLY A 21 19.32 -18.45 36.61
C GLY A 21 18.17 -17.88 35.75
N HIS A 22 18.43 -16.93 34.88
CA HIS A 22 17.44 -16.41 33.95
C HIS A 22 17.19 -17.39 32.79
N LEU A 23 15.95 -17.42 32.31
CA LEU A 23 15.59 -18.10 31.08
C LEU A 23 15.87 -17.14 29.91
N ARG A 24 16.73 -17.55 28.99
CA ARG A 24 16.96 -16.83 27.74
C ARG A 24 15.75 -16.97 26.83
N LEU A 25 15.15 -15.87 26.45
CA LEU A 25 14.05 -15.81 25.49
C LEU A 25 14.54 -15.26 24.14
N PRO A 26 13.97 -15.73 23.03
CA PRO A 26 14.18 -15.10 21.73
C PRO A 26 13.60 -13.70 21.73
N SER A 27 14.08 -12.86 20.81
CA SER A 27 13.48 -11.55 20.58
C SER A 27 12.02 -11.68 20.13
N PHE A 28 11.14 -10.89 20.69
CA PHE A 28 9.78 -10.77 20.21
C PHE A 28 9.75 -10.00 18.87
N SER A 29 8.64 -10.14 18.13
CA SER A 29 8.39 -9.36 16.91
C SER A 29 8.34 -7.87 17.23
N LEU A 30 8.77 -7.03 16.27
CA LEU A 30 8.60 -5.57 16.31
C LEU A 30 7.13 -5.14 16.29
N VAL A 31 6.23 -6.04 15.84
CA VAL A 31 4.78 -5.81 15.82
C VAL A 31 4.18 -6.17 17.17
N PRO A 32 3.66 -5.17 17.95
CA PRO A 32 3.06 -5.45 19.25
C PRO A 32 1.83 -6.35 19.10
N GLN A 33 1.74 -7.34 19.99
CA GLN A 33 0.57 -8.21 20.07
C GLN A 33 -0.37 -7.67 21.18
N ASN A 34 -1.62 -7.39 20.81
CA ASN A 34 -2.69 -6.94 21.71
C ASN A 34 -2.47 -5.58 22.42
N ASP A 35 -1.42 -4.83 22.09
CA ASP A 35 -1.19 -3.48 22.62
C ASP A 35 -1.42 -2.44 21.50
N LYS A 36 -2.50 -1.68 21.63
CA LYS A 36 -2.86 -0.58 20.70
C LYS A 36 -2.25 0.76 21.08
N SER A 37 -1.61 0.86 22.24
CA SER A 37 -1.00 2.10 22.74
C SER A 37 0.31 2.43 22.04
N ILE A 38 0.95 1.44 21.43
CA ILE A 38 2.22 1.58 20.74
C ILE A 38 2.15 1.08 19.29
N LEU A 39 2.89 1.74 18.44
CA LEU A 39 2.93 1.41 17.01
C LEU A 39 3.91 0.27 16.72
N LEU A 40 5.08 0.31 17.35
CA LEU A 40 6.19 -0.64 17.22
C LEU A 40 6.80 -0.89 18.59
N ILE A 41 7.40 -2.06 18.80
CA ILE A 41 8.12 -2.37 20.04
C ILE A 41 9.35 -1.45 20.13
N ASN A 42 9.44 -0.69 21.22
CA ASN A 42 10.45 0.33 21.44
C ASN A 42 11.26 0.15 22.74
N ALA A 43 10.93 -0.88 23.51
CA ALA A 43 11.61 -1.26 24.75
C ALA A 43 11.49 -2.76 25.03
N GLY A 44 12.44 -3.32 25.79
CA GLY A 44 12.53 -4.75 26.08
C GLY A 44 11.34 -5.29 26.85
N MET A 45 10.78 -4.51 27.78
CA MET A 45 9.66 -4.91 28.63
C MET A 45 8.31 -4.90 27.91
N THR A 46 8.19 -4.16 26.83
CA THR A 46 6.91 -3.89 26.19
C THR A 46 6.12 -5.16 25.81
N PRO A 47 6.72 -6.21 25.22
CA PRO A 47 6.01 -7.46 24.95
C PRO A 47 5.59 -8.23 26.20
N MET A 48 6.18 -7.92 27.36
CA MET A 48 6.02 -8.63 28.62
C MET A 48 5.11 -7.90 29.64
N LYS A 49 4.47 -6.78 29.26
CA LYS A 49 3.55 -6.02 30.12
C LYS A 49 2.54 -6.90 30.89
N PRO A 50 1.90 -7.94 30.29
CA PRO A 50 0.97 -8.80 31.03
C PRO A 50 1.62 -9.58 32.19
N TRP A 51 2.93 -9.92 32.08
CA TRP A 51 3.67 -10.59 33.15
C TRP A 51 4.00 -9.64 34.30
N PHE A 52 4.33 -8.39 33.99
CA PHE A 52 4.56 -7.33 35.00
C PHE A 52 3.30 -7.01 35.78
N LYS A 53 2.13 -7.04 35.15
CA LYS A 53 0.83 -6.81 35.80
C LYS A 53 0.29 -8.02 36.53
N GLY A 54 0.89 -9.20 36.35
CA GLY A 54 0.37 -10.45 36.92
C GLY A 54 -0.89 -10.99 36.20
N GLU A 55 -1.23 -10.44 35.03
CA GLU A 55 -2.34 -10.90 34.19
C GLU A 55 -2.06 -12.26 33.55
N GLN A 56 -0.78 -12.54 33.33
CA GLN A 56 -0.30 -13.82 32.79
C GLN A 56 0.91 -14.31 33.58
N ILE A 57 1.05 -15.64 33.65
CA ILE A 57 2.18 -16.29 34.31
C ILE A 57 3.38 -16.31 33.35
N PRO A 58 4.53 -15.74 33.71
CA PRO A 58 5.73 -15.81 32.88
C PRO A 58 6.26 -17.25 32.81
N PRO A 59 6.98 -17.65 31.74
CA PRO A 59 7.55 -18.99 31.63
C PRO A 59 8.58 -19.29 32.73
N ARG A 60 9.21 -18.25 33.30
CA ARG A 60 10.07 -18.28 34.47
C ARG A 60 10.02 -16.90 35.12
N LYS A 61 10.20 -16.80 36.46
CA LYS A 61 10.24 -15.51 37.18
C LYS A 61 11.44 -14.64 36.82
N ARG A 62 12.51 -15.23 36.26
CA ARG A 62 13.69 -14.54 35.75
C ARG A 62 13.85 -14.84 34.29
N VAL A 63 13.83 -13.83 33.45
CA VAL A 63 14.10 -13.98 32.00
C VAL A 63 15.11 -12.94 31.54
N CYS A 64 15.85 -13.26 30.49
CA CYS A 64 16.69 -12.31 29.79
C CYS A 64 16.48 -12.42 28.28
N THR A 65 16.62 -11.29 27.60
CA THR A 65 16.45 -11.24 26.13
C THR A 65 17.30 -10.12 25.52
N CYS A 66 17.61 -10.29 24.25
CA CYS A 66 18.08 -9.22 23.38
C CYS A 66 16.92 -8.85 22.45
N GLN A 67 16.21 -7.77 22.75
CA GLN A 67 14.98 -7.37 22.08
C GLN A 67 15.25 -6.38 20.95
N LYS A 68 14.75 -6.70 19.75
CA LYS A 68 14.66 -5.77 18.61
C LYS A 68 13.75 -4.60 18.97
N CYS A 69 14.22 -3.37 18.78
CA CYS A 69 13.46 -2.16 19.07
C CYS A 69 13.51 -1.16 17.91
N ILE A 70 12.41 -0.44 17.72
CA ILE A 70 12.31 0.70 16.79
C ILE A 70 11.81 1.92 17.57
N ARG A 71 12.59 3.02 17.53
CA ARG A 71 12.20 4.33 18.05
C ARG A 71 12.00 5.32 16.91
N THR A 72 10.75 5.72 16.70
CA THR A 72 10.37 6.61 15.59
C THR A 72 10.65 8.09 15.88
N GLY A 73 10.71 8.49 17.15
CA GLY A 73 11.05 9.85 17.57
C GLY A 73 12.47 10.26 17.24
N ASP A 74 13.37 9.30 17.06
CA ASP A 74 14.80 9.55 16.83
C ASP A 74 15.15 9.66 15.33
N ILE A 75 14.22 9.38 14.41
CA ILE A 75 14.48 9.32 12.96
C ILE A 75 15.14 10.60 12.44
N ASP A 76 14.70 11.77 12.92
CA ASP A 76 15.23 13.06 12.44
C ASP A 76 16.64 13.36 12.97
N ASN A 77 17.02 12.74 14.10
CA ASN A 77 18.34 12.86 14.71
C ASN A 77 19.37 11.89 14.12
N VAL A 78 18.90 10.88 13.37
CA VAL A 78 19.78 9.87 12.76
C VAL A 78 20.76 10.51 11.79
N GLY A 79 22.04 10.18 11.96
CA GLY A 79 23.15 10.70 11.17
C GLY A 79 23.75 11.99 11.74
N HIS A 80 23.01 12.77 12.54
CA HIS A 80 23.46 14.05 13.12
C HIS A 80 24.07 13.89 14.51
N THR A 81 23.72 12.86 15.23
CA THR A 81 24.23 12.56 16.60
C THR A 81 24.94 11.23 16.63
N ALA A 82 25.81 11.05 17.64
CA ALA A 82 26.58 9.82 17.80
C ALA A 82 25.80 8.63 18.40
N ARG A 83 24.63 8.90 19.01
CA ARG A 83 23.91 7.97 19.91
C ARG A 83 22.50 7.62 19.45
N HIS A 84 21.94 8.25 18.41
CA HIS A 84 20.59 8.00 17.93
C HIS A 84 20.59 7.10 16.71
N GLY A 85 19.78 6.04 16.77
CA GLY A 85 19.47 5.13 15.67
C GLY A 85 18.00 4.74 15.74
N THR A 86 17.40 4.46 14.59
CA THR A 86 15.99 4.06 14.51
C THR A 86 15.79 2.63 15.02
N TYR A 87 16.62 1.70 14.52
CA TYR A 87 16.68 0.31 14.99
C TYR A 87 17.85 0.16 15.95
N PHE A 88 17.60 -0.51 17.07
CA PHE A 88 18.64 -0.91 18.01
C PHE A 88 18.22 -2.19 18.74
N GLU A 89 19.19 -2.84 19.35
CA GLU A 89 18.97 -4.01 20.19
C GLU A 89 19.05 -3.62 21.67
N MET A 90 18.01 -3.98 22.43
CA MET A 90 17.95 -3.75 23.87
C MET A 90 18.19 -5.05 24.61
N LEU A 91 19.32 -5.12 25.30
CA LEU A 91 19.63 -6.16 26.26
C LEU A 91 18.84 -5.91 27.54
N GLY A 92 18.09 -6.91 28.00
CA GLY A 92 17.27 -6.78 29.19
C GLY A 92 17.29 -8.03 30.06
N ASN A 93 17.34 -7.83 31.38
CA ASN A 93 17.08 -8.86 32.38
C ASN A 93 15.89 -8.44 33.23
N PHE A 94 15.00 -9.39 33.47
CA PHE A 94 13.68 -9.13 34.04
C PHE A 94 13.42 -10.03 35.22
N SER A 95 12.79 -9.47 36.27
CA SER A 95 12.32 -10.19 37.45
C SER A 95 10.82 -9.96 37.65
N PHE A 96 10.05 -11.03 37.75
CA PHE A 96 8.62 -10.99 38.03
C PHE A 96 8.35 -11.45 39.47
N GLY A 97 8.51 -10.51 40.43
CA GLY A 97 8.34 -10.80 41.84
C GLY A 97 9.32 -11.81 42.42
N ASP A 98 10.56 -11.82 41.98
CA ASP A 98 11.64 -12.73 42.49
C ASP A 98 12.76 -11.90 43.15
N TYR A 99 13.63 -11.23 42.37
CA TYR A 99 14.65 -10.33 42.93
C TYR A 99 14.29 -8.87 42.65
N PHE A 100 14.95 -7.96 43.38
CA PHE A 100 14.69 -6.53 43.24
C PHE A 100 15.99 -5.71 43.17
N LYS A 101 16.05 -4.52 43.79
CA LYS A 101 17.11 -3.52 43.63
C LYS A 101 18.52 -4.06 43.95
N HIS A 102 18.68 -4.83 45.05
CA HIS A 102 19.98 -5.31 45.51
C HIS A 102 20.67 -6.16 44.42
N GLU A 103 20.00 -7.18 43.95
CA GLU A 103 20.55 -8.08 42.93
C GLU A 103 20.69 -7.36 41.57
N ALA A 104 19.70 -6.53 41.17
CA ALA A 104 19.74 -5.83 39.90
C ALA A 104 20.96 -4.89 39.82
N ILE A 105 21.19 -4.10 40.84
CA ILE A 105 22.34 -3.19 40.95
C ILE A 105 23.66 -3.97 41.02
N ALA A 106 23.73 -5.00 41.88
CA ALA A 106 24.94 -5.79 42.04
C ALA A 106 25.34 -6.52 40.74
N TRP A 107 24.39 -7.11 40.03
CA TRP A 107 24.65 -7.84 38.78
C TRP A 107 24.97 -6.90 37.63
N SER A 108 24.33 -5.72 37.53
CA SER A 108 24.70 -4.75 36.50
C SER A 108 26.13 -4.24 36.70
N TRP A 109 26.54 -4.01 37.95
CA TRP A 109 27.91 -3.61 38.25
C TRP A 109 28.90 -4.73 37.99
N GLU A 110 28.61 -5.97 38.43
CA GLU A 110 29.44 -7.15 38.17
C GLU A 110 29.66 -7.37 36.65
N PHE A 111 28.59 -7.33 35.86
CA PHE A 111 28.67 -7.51 34.42
C PHE A 111 29.57 -6.47 33.74
N LEU A 112 29.41 -5.19 34.11
CA LEU A 112 30.18 -4.11 33.51
C LEU A 112 31.63 -4.07 33.94
N THR A 113 31.96 -4.42 35.18
CA THR A 113 33.28 -4.17 35.76
C THR A 113 34.18 -5.41 35.90
N SER A 114 33.59 -6.63 35.96
CA SER A 114 34.37 -7.86 36.04
C SER A 114 35.19 -8.11 34.79
N GLU A 115 36.47 -8.48 34.99
CA GLU A 115 37.39 -8.86 33.87
C GLU A 115 36.94 -10.13 33.13
N GLU A 116 36.11 -10.96 33.77
CA GLU A 116 35.53 -12.17 33.17
C GLU A 116 34.46 -11.80 32.14
N TRP A 117 33.84 -10.64 32.31
CA TRP A 117 32.79 -10.12 31.45
C TRP A 117 33.27 -8.91 30.65
N VAL A 118 32.63 -7.74 30.80
CA VAL A 118 32.97 -6.55 29.99
C VAL A 118 34.27 -5.88 30.40
N GLY A 119 34.56 -5.81 31.71
CA GLY A 119 35.81 -5.27 32.25
C GLY A 119 36.00 -3.76 32.04
N LEU A 120 34.93 -2.95 32.15
CA LEU A 120 35.02 -1.50 32.10
C LEU A 120 35.74 -0.98 33.36
N ASP A 121 36.44 0.14 33.21
CA ASP A 121 37.09 0.82 34.33
C ASP A 121 36.04 1.40 35.32
N PRO A 122 35.95 0.88 36.55
CA PRO A 122 34.98 1.35 37.55
C PRO A 122 35.08 2.84 37.86
N ASN A 123 36.27 3.44 37.67
CA ASN A 123 36.48 4.87 37.91
C ASN A 123 35.75 5.75 36.86
N ARG A 124 35.38 5.20 35.73
CA ARG A 124 34.67 5.89 34.63
C ARG A 124 33.17 5.66 34.63
N LEU A 125 32.66 4.90 35.60
CA LEU A 125 31.23 4.61 35.76
C LEU A 125 30.60 5.51 36.83
N TYR A 126 29.44 6.08 36.52
CA TYR A 126 28.72 7.02 37.32
C TYR A 126 27.23 6.63 37.39
N PRO A 127 26.74 6.08 38.50
CA PRO A 127 25.34 5.78 38.66
C PRO A 127 24.52 7.02 38.97
N SER A 128 23.27 7.04 38.50
CA SER A 128 22.24 7.97 38.96
C SER A 128 21.08 7.23 39.60
N VAL A 129 20.32 7.91 40.44
CA VAL A 129 19.14 7.39 41.12
C VAL A 129 18.04 8.45 41.16
N TYR A 130 16.79 8.03 41.27
CA TYR A 130 15.67 8.94 41.49
C TYR A 130 15.81 9.74 42.78
N LEU A 131 15.38 11.00 42.81
CA LEU A 131 15.56 11.94 43.90
C LEU A 131 15.18 11.35 45.25
N ASP A 132 14.05 10.63 45.33
CA ASP A 132 13.50 10.09 46.54
C ASP A 132 13.84 8.60 46.80
N ASP A 133 14.72 8.00 45.97
CA ASP A 133 15.12 6.60 46.06
C ASP A 133 16.40 6.45 46.92
N ASP A 134 16.27 6.62 48.20
CA ASP A 134 17.37 6.47 49.19
C ASP A 134 17.87 5.02 49.28
N GLU A 135 17.00 4.03 48.99
CA GLU A 135 17.36 2.61 49.00
C GLU A 135 18.36 2.33 47.87
N ALA A 136 18.08 2.74 46.65
CA ALA A 136 19.00 2.56 45.52
C ALA A 136 20.32 3.32 45.74
N TRP A 137 20.26 4.52 46.30
CA TRP A 137 21.46 5.28 46.64
C TRP A 137 22.33 4.56 47.69
N SER A 138 21.72 4.00 48.78
CA SER A 138 22.45 3.24 49.79
C SER A 138 23.08 1.97 49.22
N ILE A 139 22.39 1.26 48.34
CA ILE A 139 22.95 0.08 47.66
C ILE A 139 24.20 0.47 46.87
N TRP A 140 24.16 1.54 46.10
CA TRP A 140 25.33 2.01 45.34
C TRP A 140 26.47 2.44 46.26
N HIS A 141 26.18 3.16 47.35
CA HIS A 141 27.18 3.69 48.24
C HIS A 141 27.74 2.67 49.22
N ASP A 142 26.84 1.97 49.93
CA ASP A 142 27.22 1.15 51.08
C ASP A 142 27.57 -0.28 50.69
N GLU A 143 26.91 -0.85 49.67
CA GLU A 143 27.13 -2.24 49.26
C GLU A 143 28.12 -2.36 48.09
N ILE A 144 27.95 -1.52 47.04
CA ILE A 144 28.86 -1.51 45.89
C ILE A 144 30.12 -0.72 46.17
N GLY A 145 30.05 0.26 47.06
CA GLY A 145 31.22 1.07 47.51
C GLY A 145 31.51 2.25 46.59
N ILE A 146 30.53 2.79 45.89
CA ILE A 146 30.70 3.97 45.02
C ILE A 146 30.80 5.21 45.90
N PRO A 147 31.80 6.10 45.71
CA PRO A 147 31.87 7.36 46.40
C PRO A 147 30.63 8.21 46.19
N ALA A 148 30.14 8.88 47.27
CA ALA A 148 28.92 9.67 47.24
C ALA A 148 28.90 10.75 46.13
N GLU A 149 30.07 11.35 45.86
CA GLU A 149 30.27 12.36 44.80
C GLU A 149 30.13 11.83 43.36
N LYS A 150 30.10 10.51 43.20
CA LYS A 150 29.92 9.86 41.90
C LYS A 150 28.48 9.36 41.69
N ILE A 151 27.60 9.45 42.69
CA ILE A 151 26.20 9.03 42.62
C ILE A 151 25.33 10.29 42.41
N PHE A 152 24.68 10.37 41.27
CA PHE A 152 23.85 11.54 40.92
C PHE A 152 22.38 11.28 41.28
N ARG A 153 21.66 12.35 41.62
CA ARG A 153 20.22 12.28 41.89
C ARG A 153 19.48 13.14 40.89
N PHE A 154 18.58 12.55 40.11
CA PHE A 154 17.78 13.27 39.11
C PHE A 154 16.29 13.15 39.40
N GLY A 155 15.52 14.05 38.79
CA GLY A 155 14.07 14.10 38.92
C GLY A 155 13.34 13.03 38.08
N LYS A 156 12.04 13.24 37.96
CA LYS A 156 11.16 12.33 37.22
C LYS A 156 11.50 12.28 35.75
N GLU A 157 12.05 13.34 35.18
CA GLU A 157 12.38 13.43 33.77
C GLU A 157 13.49 12.46 33.34
N ASP A 158 14.44 12.18 34.29
CA ASP A 158 15.60 11.34 33.97
C ASP A 158 15.54 9.98 34.68
N ASN A 159 15.18 9.93 35.99
CA ASN A 159 15.25 8.71 36.80
C ASN A 159 13.89 8.16 37.26
N PHE A 160 12.85 8.36 36.44
CA PHE A 160 11.57 7.66 36.59
C PHE A 160 11.07 7.19 35.22
N TRP A 161 11.05 5.88 35.02
CA TRP A 161 10.65 5.32 33.73
C TRP A 161 9.15 5.08 33.66
N GLU A 162 8.50 5.66 32.67
CA GLU A 162 7.09 5.42 32.31
C GLU A 162 6.89 5.53 30.79
N HIS A 163 6.01 4.70 30.23
CA HIS A 163 5.68 4.79 28.82
C HIS A 163 4.19 4.48 28.58
N GLY A 164 3.40 5.56 28.50
CA GLY A 164 1.95 5.47 28.38
C GLY A 164 1.32 4.81 29.60
N ALA A 165 0.23 4.09 29.42
CA ALA A 165 -0.39 3.29 30.47
C ALA A 165 0.38 1.99 30.68
N GLY A 166 0.62 1.63 31.93
CA GLY A 166 1.27 0.38 32.29
C GLY A 166 2.27 0.46 33.43
N PRO A 167 3.05 -0.62 33.65
CA PRO A 167 4.05 -0.72 34.69
C PRO A 167 5.11 0.37 34.58
N CYS A 168 5.44 1.00 35.71
CA CYS A 168 6.40 2.08 35.77
C CYS A 168 7.07 2.15 37.16
N GLY A 169 8.10 2.98 37.30
CA GLY A 169 8.75 3.17 38.59
C GLY A 169 10.04 3.98 38.51
N PRO A 170 10.65 4.28 39.70
CA PRO A 170 11.95 4.91 39.74
C PRO A 170 13.00 4.05 39.06
N CYS A 171 14.05 4.65 38.54
CA CYS A 171 15.14 3.91 37.88
C CYS A 171 16.51 4.43 38.32
N SER A 172 17.50 3.60 38.10
CA SER A 172 18.92 3.89 38.30
C SER A 172 19.67 3.65 36.98
N GLU A 173 20.26 4.69 36.45
CA GLU A 173 21.04 4.64 35.23
C GLU A 173 22.52 4.58 35.51
N ILE A 174 23.29 3.92 34.66
CA ILE A 174 24.75 3.83 34.73
C ILE A 174 25.33 4.55 33.53
N TYR A 175 26.06 5.62 33.79
CA TYR A 175 26.76 6.42 32.77
C TYR A 175 28.23 6.04 32.69
N TYR A 176 28.80 6.08 31.48
CA TYR A 176 30.23 5.91 31.25
C TYR A 176 30.87 7.20 30.73
N ASP A 177 31.92 7.68 31.42
CA ASP A 177 32.71 8.83 30.96
C ASP A 177 33.66 8.43 29.85
N ARG A 178 33.37 8.87 28.63
CA ARG A 178 34.19 8.66 27.44
C ARG A 178 35.42 9.54 27.37
N GLY A 179 35.50 10.54 28.25
CA GLY A 179 36.58 11.50 28.38
C GLY A 179 36.25 12.85 27.74
N GLU A 180 37.05 13.83 28.11
CA GLU A 180 36.86 15.25 27.75
C GLU A 180 36.77 15.55 26.28
N LYS A 181 37.41 14.75 25.42
CA LYS A 181 37.36 14.91 23.96
C LYS A 181 35.96 14.78 23.37
N TYR A 182 35.04 14.14 24.09
CA TYR A 182 33.64 13.99 23.69
C TYR A 182 32.69 14.97 24.38
N GLY A 183 33.22 15.81 25.24
CA GLY A 183 32.47 16.82 25.99
C GLY A 183 32.11 18.05 25.19
N CYS A 184 31.12 18.80 25.68
CA CYS A 184 30.68 20.06 25.09
C CYS A 184 31.65 21.24 25.32
N GLY A 185 32.77 21.02 26.05
CA GLY A 185 33.73 22.06 26.38
C GLY A 185 33.28 23.05 27.46
N ARG A 186 32.11 22.91 28.03
CA ARG A 186 31.60 23.76 29.12
C ARG A 186 32.21 23.34 30.45
N PRO A 187 32.51 24.29 31.37
CA PRO A 187 33.07 23.98 32.66
C PRO A 187 32.14 23.17 33.59
N ASP A 188 30.86 23.27 33.36
CA ASP A 188 29.78 22.60 34.10
C ASP A 188 29.37 21.24 33.48
N CYS A 189 30.15 20.71 32.52
CA CYS A 189 29.88 19.44 31.86
C CYS A 189 29.98 18.28 32.88
N THR A 190 28.86 17.66 33.18
CA THR A 190 28.71 16.56 34.15
C THR A 190 27.74 15.50 33.63
N VAL A 191 27.50 14.45 34.42
CA VAL A 191 26.45 13.45 34.16
C VAL A 191 25.09 14.15 33.98
N GLY A 192 24.30 13.73 33.00
CA GLY A 192 23.06 14.42 32.61
C GLY A 192 23.25 15.55 31.59
N CYS A 193 24.48 15.84 31.15
CA CYS A 193 24.72 16.77 30.05
C CYS A 193 24.36 16.10 28.72
N ASP A 194 23.69 16.82 27.80
CA ASP A 194 23.28 16.34 26.48
C ASP A 194 24.44 16.03 25.50
N CYS A 195 25.70 16.25 25.92
CA CYS A 195 26.86 15.93 25.10
C CYS A 195 27.21 14.44 25.13
N ASP A 196 28.11 14.00 24.24
CA ASP A 196 28.50 12.59 24.10
C ASP A 196 29.58 12.13 25.10
N ARG A 197 29.95 12.92 26.12
CA ARG A 197 30.94 12.58 27.13
C ARG A 197 30.44 11.50 28.10
N TYR A 198 29.30 11.75 28.73
CA TYR A 198 28.68 10.83 29.69
C TYR A 198 27.55 10.10 28.95
N ILE A 199 27.85 8.92 28.45
CA ILE A 199 26.85 8.11 27.74
C ILE A 199 26.17 7.15 28.73
N GLU A 200 24.82 7.20 28.78
CA GLU A 200 24.03 6.18 29.46
C GLU A 200 24.24 4.84 28.79
N VAL A 201 24.75 3.83 29.53
CA VAL A 201 24.96 2.47 29.01
C VAL A 201 23.90 1.51 29.51
N TRP A 202 23.34 1.69 30.70
CA TRP A 202 22.37 0.78 31.30
C TRP A 202 21.36 1.51 32.17
N ASN A 203 20.08 1.17 32.05
CA ASN A 203 18.99 1.64 32.88
C ASN A 203 18.38 0.48 33.68
N ASN A 204 18.37 0.54 35.01
CA ASN A 204 17.71 -0.42 35.89
C ASN A 204 16.42 0.19 36.41
N VAL A 205 15.27 -0.25 35.89
CA VAL A 205 13.94 0.22 36.29
C VAL A 205 13.35 -0.66 37.37
N PHE A 206 12.95 -0.04 38.46
CA PHE A 206 12.33 -0.67 39.62
C PHE A 206 10.81 -0.56 39.51
N SER A 207 10.23 -1.44 38.70
CA SER A 207 8.83 -1.40 38.31
C SER A 207 7.95 -1.81 39.47
N GLN A 208 7.31 -0.85 40.12
CA GLN A 208 6.49 -1.04 41.31
C GLN A 208 5.13 -0.35 41.27
N PHE A 209 4.87 0.45 40.24
CA PHE A 209 3.60 1.13 40.05
C PHE A 209 3.00 0.77 38.67
N ASP A 210 1.67 0.90 38.57
CA ASP A 210 0.90 0.86 37.33
C ASP A 210 0.31 2.24 37.04
N ASN A 211 0.61 2.84 35.91
CA ASN A 211 0.10 4.13 35.45
C ASN A 211 -1.15 3.89 34.58
N ASP A 212 -2.27 4.54 34.91
CA ASP A 212 -3.52 4.45 34.15
C ASP A 212 -3.51 5.26 32.82
N GLY A 213 -2.40 5.95 32.52
CA GLY A 213 -2.28 6.84 31.38
C GLY A 213 -2.84 8.25 31.57
N HIS A 214 -3.40 8.53 32.74
CA HIS A 214 -3.92 9.83 33.15
C HIS A 214 -3.11 10.47 34.28
N GLY A 215 -1.97 9.85 34.64
CA GLY A 215 -1.08 10.33 35.71
C GLY A 215 -1.44 9.81 37.09
N ASN A 216 -2.33 8.83 37.22
CA ASN A 216 -2.59 8.17 38.49
C ASN A 216 -1.76 6.88 38.58
N TYR A 217 -1.10 6.68 39.75
CA TYR A 217 -0.22 5.56 39.98
C TYR A 217 -0.82 4.68 41.06
N THR A 218 -0.93 3.37 40.79
CA THR A 218 -1.30 2.35 41.76
C THR A 218 -0.15 1.39 41.99
N GLU A 219 0.07 0.91 43.22
CA GLU A 219 1.11 -0.08 43.46
C GLU A 219 0.78 -1.39 42.76
N LEU A 220 1.78 -1.98 42.09
CA LEU A 220 1.69 -3.32 41.51
C LEU A 220 1.59 -4.38 42.63
N SER A 221 0.90 -5.46 42.37
CA SER A 221 0.77 -6.62 43.29
C SER A 221 2.12 -7.27 43.59
N GLN A 222 3.12 -7.08 42.77
CA GLN A 222 4.49 -7.55 42.92
C GLN A 222 5.47 -6.49 42.45
N LYS A 223 6.64 -6.44 43.11
CA LYS A 223 7.77 -5.61 42.66
C LYS A 223 8.55 -6.33 41.58
N ASN A 224 8.83 -5.65 40.48
CA ASN A 224 9.48 -6.24 39.32
C ASN A 224 10.76 -5.47 38.96
N ILE A 225 11.67 -6.15 38.28
CA ILE A 225 12.82 -5.53 37.61
C ILE A 225 12.61 -5.55 36.11
N ASP A 226 12.80 -4.39 35.54
CA ASP A 226 12.93 -4.15 34.10
C ASP A 226 14.28 -3.48 33.87
N THR A 227 15.13 -4.02 33.02
CA THR A 227 16.37 -3.35 32.67
C THR A 227 16.50 -3.17 31.18
N GLY A 228 17.14 -2.09 30.76
CA GLY A 228 17.43 -1.81 29.37
C GLY A 228 18.84 -1.30 29.17
N MET A 229 19.64 -2.07 28.40
CA MET A 229 20.96 -1.68 27.98
C MET A 229 21.04 -1.69 26.44
N GLY A 230 21.31 -0.56 25.82
CA GLY A 230 21.50 -0.49 24.36
C GLY A 230 22.77 -1.24 23.96
N LEU A 231 22.61 -2.32 23.19
CA LEU A 231 23.77 -3.13 22.75
C LEU A 231 24.75 -2.32 21.94
N GLU A 232 24.28 -1.49 21.03
CA GLU A 232 25.12 -0.62 20.21
C GLU A 232 25.83 0.44 21.06
N ARG A 233 25.18 1.00 22.09
CA ARG A 233 25.82 1.95 23.02
C ARG A 233 26.93 1.27 23.85
N LEU A 234 26.70 0.05 24.35
CA LEU A 234 27.74 -0.73 25.02
C LEU A 234 28.92 -1.01 24.07
N ALA A 235 28.62 -1.39 22.82
CA ALA A 235 29.65 -1.63 21.81
C ALA A 235 30.48 -0.38 21.49
N VAL A 236 29.86 0.80 21.40
CA VAL A 236 30.57 2.09 21.24
C VAL A 236 31.59 2.30 22.35
N VAL A 237 31.24 2.00 23.60
CA VAL A 237 32.12 2.13 24.75
C VAL A 237 33.25 1.09 24.69
N CYS A 238 32.93 -0.18 24.46
CA CYS A 238 33.90 -1.28 24.44
C CYS A 238 34.90 -1.20 23.28
N GLN A 239 34.43 -0.77 22.10
CA GLN A 239 35.28 -0.61 20.91
C GLN A 239 36.01 0.73 20.88
N GLY A 240 35.61 1.69 21.76
CA GLY A 240 36.23 3.04 21.85
C GLY A 240 36.02 3.87 20.58
N VAL A 241 34.93 3.63 19.85
CA VAL A 241 34.55 4.32 18.61
C VAL A 241 33.74 5.57 18.87
N ASN A 242 33.56 6.44 17.86
CA ASN A 242 32.96 7.75 18.05
C ASN A 242 31.45 7.70 18.11
N SER A 243 30.82 6.86 17.30
CA SER A 243 29.37 6.75 17.18
C SER A 243 28.92 5.30 17.04
N LEU A 244 27.61 5.07 17.14
CA LEU A 244 27.00 3.75 16.89
C LEU A 244 27.22 3.28 15.43
N PHE A 245 27.44 4.23 14.48
CA PHE A 245 27.72 3.91 13.08
C PHE A 245 29.14 3.40 12.85
N ASP A 246 30.03 3.60 13.82
CA ASP A 246 31.41 3.14 13.79
C ASP A 246 31.60 1.76 14.46
N VAL A 247 30.51 1.19 15.03
CA VAL A 247 30.50 -0.16 15.59
C VAL A 247 30.68 -1.19 14.48
N ASP A 248 31.48 -2.24 14.74
CA ASP A 248 31.95 -3.24 13.77
C ASP A 248 30.89 -3.71 12.75
N THR A 249 29.78 -4.28 13.22
CA THR A 249 28.71 -4.81 12.35
C THR A 249 27.98 -3.69 11.58
N VAL A 250 27.79 -2.53 12.20
CA VAL A 250 27.13 -1.38 11.55
C VAL A 250 28.06 -0.74 10.53
N MET A 251 29.37 -0.66 10.84
CA MET A 251 30.38 -0.13 9.92
C MET A 251 30.49 -0.99 8.65
N ASN A 252 30.34 -2.32 8.75
CA ASN A 252 30.33 -3.19 7.56
C ASN A 252 29.17 -2.84 6.62
N ILE A 253 28.02 -2.49 7.14
CA ILE A 253 26.87 -2.01 6.33
C ILE A 253 27.21 -0.63 5.73
N THR A 254 27.79 0.30 6.52
CA THR A 254 28.24 1.61 6.04
C THR A 254 29.27 1.50 4.91
N HIS A 255 30.23 0.56 5.03
CA HIS A 255 31.19 0.27 3.97
C HIS A 255 30.50 -0.21 2.68
N LYS A 256 29.48 -1.07 2.79
CA LYS A 256 28.70 -1.51 1.62
C LYS A 256 27.94 -0.36 0.96
N VAL A 257 27.37 0.55 1.76
CA VAL A 257 26.75 1.77 1.24
C VAL A 257 27.79 2.66 0.53
N SER A 258 28.97 2.83 1.13
CA SER A 258 30.09 3.57 0.54
C SER A 258 30.55 2.98 -0.81
N GLU A 259 30.69 1.66 -0.89
CA GLU A 259 31.03 0.95 -2.12
C GLU A 259 30.03 1.24 -3.25
N ILE A 260 28.73 1.19 -2.96
CA ILE A 260 27.67 1.37 -3.94
C ILE A 260 27.55 2.83 -4.37
N THR A 261 27.65 3.76 -3.43
CA THR A 261 27.46 5.20 -3.69
C THR A 261 28.74 5.87 -4.23
N GLY A 262 29.90 5.24 -4.05
CA GLY A 262 31.19 5.86 -4.34
C GLY A 262 31.59 7.00 -3.39
N ALA A 263 30.84 7.23 -2.30
CA ALA A 263 31.16 8.19 -1.26
C ALA A 263 31.98 7.52 -0.16
N HIS A 264 33.05 8.17 0.31
CA HIS A 264 33.89 7.60 1.38
C HIS A 264 33.52 8.19 2.73
N TYR A 265 33.29 7.32 3.70
CA TYR A 265 32.98 7.70 5.07
C TYR A 265 34.19 8.36 5.73
N GLY A 266 33.97 9.49 6.39
CA GLY A 266 35.04 10.32 7.02
C GLY A 266 35.60 11.44 6.15
N GLU A 267 35.15 11.58 4.89
CA GLU A 267 35.62 12.68 4.01
C GLU A 267 34.86 13.99 4.21
N SER A 268 33.60 13.94 4.52
CA SER A 268 32.73 15.11 4.61
C SER A 268 31.53 14.85 5.51
N GLU A 269 31.32 15.69 6.51
CA GLU A 269 30.20 15.60 7.44
C GLU A 269 28.85 15.43 6.72
N LYS A 270 28.60 16.21 5.67
CA LYS A 270 27.34 16.12 4.89
C LYS A 270 27.17 14.78 4.19
N ARG A 271 28.25 14.16 3.68
CA ARG A 271 28.23 12.83 3.07
C ARG A 271 28.09 11.75 4.12
N ASP A 272 28.76 11.91 5.26
CA ASP A 272 28.72 10.97 6.37
C ASP A 272 27.30 10.89 6.94
N VAL A 273 26.59 12.02 7.08
CA VAL A 273 25.17 12.03 7.47
C VAL A 273 24.36 11.18 6.49
N SER A 274 24.55 11.33 5.19
CA SER A 274 23.81 10.54 4.19
C SER A 274 24.14 9.06 4.27
N LEU A 275 25.40 8.68 4.47
CA LEU A 275 25.82 7.29 4.64
C LEU A 275 25.24 6.66 5.90
N ARG A 276 25.24 7.39 7.03
CA ARG A 276 24.65 6.96 8.30
C ARG A 276 23.14 6.77 8.18
N VAL A 277 22.43 7.72 7.56
CA VAL A 277 20.97 7.62 7.34
C VAL A 277 20.63 6.40 6.50
N ILE A 278 21.33 6.16 5.39
CA ILE A 278 21.09 4.98 4.55
C ILE A 278 21.34 3.70 5.34
N THR A 279 22.44 3.63 6.09
CA THR A 279 22.81 2.47 6.91
C THR A 279 21.76 2.15 7.97
N ASP A 280 21.34 3.15 8.74
CA ASP A 280 20.30 3.00 9.78
C ASP A 280 18.97 2.55 9.18
N HIS A 281 18.54 3.24 8.14
CA HIS A 281 17.21 3.03 7.60
C HIS A 281 17.07 1.69 6.86
N ILE A 282 18.11 1.24 6.15
CA ILE A 282 18.06 -0.08 5.50
C ILE A 282 18.14 -1.22 6.53
N ARG A 283 18.91 -1.04 7.63
CA ARG A 283 18.93 -1.96 8.76
C ARG A 283 17.54 -2.04 9.39
N SER A 284 16.95 -0.91 9.72
CA SER A 284 15.60 -0.81 10.28
C SER A 284 14.54 -1.45 9.37
N ALA A 285 14.55 -1.12 8.08
CA ALA A 285 13.60 -1.65 7.10
C ALA A 285 13.71 -3.18 6.95
N THR A 286 14.94 -3.72 6.95
CA THR A 286 15.18 -5.16 6.84
C THR A 286 14.50 -5.93 7.98
N PHE A 287 14.66 -5.47 9.22
CA PHE A 287 14.01 -6.10 10.38
C PHE A 287 12.49 -5.89 10.41
N MET A 288 12.01 -4.70 10.06
CA MET A 288 10.57 -4.43 9.98
C MET A 288 9.88 -5.33 8.95
N ILE A 289 10.47 -5.51 7.77
CA ILE A 289 9.91 -6.38 6.72
C ILE A 289 10.00 -7.85 7.14
N CYS A 290 11.08 -8.27 7.77
CA CYS A 290 11.22 -9.63 8.30
C CYS A 290 10.10 -9.98 9.28
N ASP A 291 9.68 -9.01 10.10
CA ASP A 291 8.58 -9.15 11.05
C ASP A 291 7.18 -8.90 10.43
N GLY A 292 7.08 -8.83 9.10
CA GLY A 292 5.83 -8.81 8.35
C GLY A 292 5.22 -7.42 8.11
N ILE A 293 5.99 -6.34 8.33
CA ILE A 293 5.52 -4.98 8.03
C ILE A 293 5.73 -4.68 6.54
N LEU A 294 4.70 -4.17 5.88
CA LEU A 294 4.76 -3.74 4.48
C LEU A 294 4.61 -2.21 4.37
N PRO A 295 5.24 -1.58 3.37
CA PRO A 295 5.08 -0.15 3.13
C PRO A 295 3.61 0.21 2.88
N SER A 296 3.09 1.21 3.60
CA SER A 296 1.72 1.70 3.44
C SER A 296 1.63 3.20 3.70
N ASN A 297 0.42 3.78 3.58
CA ASN A 297 0.21 5.21 3.81
C ASN A 297 -0.10 5.55 5.29
N GLU A 298 -0.33 4.56 6.13
CA GLU A 298 -0.73 4.76 7.53
C GLU A 298 -0.01 3.78 8.46
N GLY A 299 0.04 4.10 9.73
CA GLY A 299 0.51 3.23 10.78
C GLY A 299 1.97 2.78 10.62
N ARG A 300 2.24 1.52 10.93
CA ARG A 300 3.60 0.92 10.87
C ARG A 300 4.20 0.94 9.47
N GLY A 301 3.37 0.69 8.46
CA GLY A 301 3.81 0.69 7.08
C GLY A 301 4.20 2.07 6.57
N TYR A 302 3.61 3.15 7.11
CA TYR A 302 4.06 4.51 6.84
C TYR A 302 5.47 4.76 7.39
N VAL A 303 5.76 4.29 8.61
CA VAL A 303 7.10 4.40 9.18
C VAL A 303 8.12 3.70 8.27
N LEU A 304 7.85 2.46 7.86
CA LEU A 304 8.72 1.72 6.95
C LEU A 304 8.90 2.45 5.61
N ARG A 305 7.83 2.96 5.03
CA ARG A 305 7.88 3.73 3.79
C ARG A 305 8.70 5.00 3.94
N ARG A 306 8.53 5.73 5.03
CA ARG A 306 9.31 6.94 5.35
C ARG A 306 10.80 6.63 5.39
N LEU A 307 11.20 5.55 6.08
CA LEU A 307 12.61 5.14 6.18
C LEU A 307 13.19 4.81 4.80
N LEU A 308 12.52 3.99 3.99
CA LEU A 308 12.98 3.61 2.67
C LEU A 308 13.10 4.82 1.72
N ARG A 309 12.11 5.71 1.73
CA ARG A 309 12.12 6.91 0.87
C ARG A 309 13.18 7.92 1.29
N ARG A 310 13.39 8.08 2.62
CA ARG A 310 14.44 8.94 3.15
C ARG A 310 15.82 8.39 2.78
N ALA A 311 16.05 7.09 2.91
CA ALA A 311 17.29 6.44 2.47
C ALA A 311 17.52 6.59 0.96
N ALA A 312 16.51 6.39 0.12
CA ALA A 312 16.60 6.57 -1.33
C ALA A 312 16.94 8.03 -1.71
N ARG A 313 16.34 9.02 -1.02
CA ARG A 313 16.69 10.44 -1.21
C ARG A 313 18.16 10.70 -0.87
N HIS A 314 18.65 10.18 0.26
CA HIS A 314 20.06 10.33 0.63
C HIS A 314 21.01 9.66 -0.38
N GLY A 315 20.59 8.56 -1.00
CA GLY A 315 21.31 7.97 -2.14
C GLY A 315 21.41 8.94 -3.33
N LYS A 316 20.32 9.62 -3.68
CA LYS A 316 20.34 10.65 -4.72
C LYS A 316 21.25 11.84 -4.37
N LEU A 317 21.31 12.27 -3.11
CA LEU A 317 22.24 13.29 -2.64
C LEU A 317 23.70 12.86 -2.78
N LEU A 318 23.98 11.56 -2.73
CA LEU A 318 25.30 10.97 -2.99
C LEU A 318 25.55 10.67 -4.48
N GLY A 319 24.57 10.94 -5.38
CA GLY A 319 24.73 10.80 -6.83
C GLY A 319 24.23 9.47 -7.40
N VAL A 320 23.59 8.62 -6.61
CA VAL A 320 22.98 7.35 -7.09
C VAL A 320 21.60 7.65 -7.69
N ASN A 321 21.42 7.32 -8.97
CA ASN A 321 20.19 7.60 -9.70
C ASN A 321 19.29 6.36 -9.86
N GLU A 322 19.84 5.16 -9.75
CA GLU A 322 19.15 3.89 -9.89
C GLU A 322 18.80 3.32 -8.51
N PRO A 323 17.74 2.47 -8.39
CA PRO A 323 17.46 1.75 -7.18
C PRO A 323 18.65 0.90 -6.71
N PHE A 324 19.01 0.99 -5.43
CA PHE A 324 20.22 0.35 -4.89
C PHE A 324 20.06 -0.22 -3.49
N LEU A 325 19.08 0.24 -2.70
CA LEU A 325 18.88 -0.17 -1.30
C LEU A 325 18.75 -1.68 -1.16
N TYR A 326 18.03 -2.32 -2.09
CA TYR A 326 17.84 -3.76 -2.11
C TYR A 326 19.15 -4.56 -2.17
N SER A 327 20.23 -3.98 -2.72
CA SER A 327 21.54 -4.64 -2.83
C SER A 327 22.36 -4.61 -1.54
N ILE A 328 21.94 -3.83 -0.53
CA ILE A 328 22.58 -3.73 0.79
C ILE A 328 22.05 -4.81 1.73
N ILE A 329 20.85 -5.34 1.47
CA ILE A 329 20.11 -6.24 2.37
C ILE A 329 20.93 -7.49 2.73
N ASP A 330 21.65 -8.09 1.79
CA ASP A 330 22.48 -9.27 2.06
C ASP A 330 23.55 -8.99 3.11
N THR A 331 24.16 -7.79 3.08
CA THR A 331 25.14 -7.37 4.11
C THR A 331 24.47 -7.20 5.46
N VAL A 332 23.29 -6.57 5.52
CA VAL A 332 22.53 -6.44 6.78
C VAL A 332 22.19 -7.81 7.35
N ILE A 333 21.76 -8.75 6.52
CA ILE A 333 21.45 -10.12 6.92
C ILE A 333 22.69 -10.81 7.45
N HIS A 334 23.80 -10.77 6.71
CA HIS A 334 25.05 -11.41 7.09
C HIS A 334 25.54 -10.98 8.48
N GLU A 335 25.46 -9.70 8.78
CA GLU A 335 25.89 -9.14 10.07
C GLU A 335 24.99 -9.52 11.26
N ASN A 336 23.75 -9.99 10.98
CA ASN A 336 22.74 -10.24 12.01
C ASN A 336 22.20 -11.67 12.04
N GLU A 337 22.44 -12.51 11.02
CA GLU A 337 21.84 -13.86 10.89
C GLU A 337 22.23 -14.85 11.98
N CYS A 338 23.37 -14.62 12.67
CA CYS A 338 23.78 -15.46 13.80
C CYS A 338 22.78 -15.39 14.96
N GLN A 339 22.12 -14.25 15.17
CA GLN A 339 21.10 -14.04 16.20
C GLN A 339 19.68 -14.17 15.64
N TYR A 340 19.49 -13.81 14.37
CA TYR A 340 18.19 -13.72 13.70
C TYR A 340 18.21 -14.53 12.39
N PRO A 341 18.24 -15.87 12.46
CA PRO A 341 18.34 -16.74 11.28
C PRO A 341 17.15 -16.56 10.31
N GLU A 342 15.99 -16.12 10.80
CA GLU A 342 14.82 -15.80 10.01
C GLU A 342 15.05 -14.71 8.95
N LEU A 343 16.05 -13.85 9.13
CA LEU A 343 16.46 -12.87 8.13
C LEU A 343 16.95 -13.56 6.85
N ARG A 344 17.78 -14.61 7.01
CA ARG A 344 18.31 -15.39 5.88
C ARG A 344 17.21 -16.18 5.18
N GLU A 345 16.30 -16.78 5.94
CA GLU A 345 15.16 -17.51 5.41
C GLU A 345 14.25 -16.61 4.55
N LYS A 346 14.05 -15.35 4.96
CA LYS A 346 13.18 -14.39 4.29
C LYS A 346 13.91 -13.43 3.35
N GLN A 347 15.19 -13.62 3.07
CA GLN A 347 16.03 -12.71 2.28
C GLN A 347 15.39 -12.31 0.95
N GLN A 348 14.91 -13.29 0.16
CA GLN A 348 14.30 -13.00 -1.14
C GLN A 348 13.06 -12.13 -1.02
N TYR A 349 12.24 -12.40 -0.01
CA TYR A 349 11.05 -11.62 0.28
C TYR A 349 11.39 -10.17 0.66
N ILE A 350 12.32 -9.98 1.61
CA ILE A 350 12.77 -8.66 2.07
C ILE A 350 13.31 -7.86 0.88
N THR A 351 14.18 -8.47 0.07
CA THR A 351 14.78 -7.84 -1.11
C THR A 351 13.71 -7.37 -2.13
N ARG A 352 12.70 -8.20 -2.40
CA ARG A 352 11.61 -7.85 -3.33
C ARG A 352 10.76 -6.71 -2.81
N VAL A 353 10.43 -6.68 -1.53
CA VAL A 353 9.65 -5.60 -0.91
C VAL A 353 10.39 -4.26 -0.99
N VAL A 354 11.67 -4.24 -0.61
CA VAL A 354 12.49 -3.02 -0.67
C VAL A 354 12.62 -2.55 -2.11
N LYS A 355 12.95 -3.45 -3.03
CA LYS A 355 13.10 -3.10 -4.46
C LYS A 355 11.79 -2.54 -5.04
N SER A 356 10.65 -3.15 -4.73
CA SER A 356 9.34 -2.70 -5.22
C SER A 356 8.98 -1.29 -4.74
N GLU A 357 9.23 -0.96 -3.46
CA GLU A 357 8.98 0.39 -2.94
C GLU A 357 9.98 1.40 -3.51
N GLU A 358 11.24 1.01 -3.68
CA GLU A 358 12.29 1.85 -4.27
C GLU A 358 11.99 2.14 -5.75
N ASP A 359 11.64 1.12 -6.55
CA ASP A 359 11.23 1.26 -7.95
C ASP A 359 9.97 2.14 -8.09
N SER A 360 9.03 2.01 -7.17
CA SER A 360 7.82 2.84 -7.14
C SER A 360 8.14 4.31 -6.82
N PHE A 361 9.03 4.55 -5.86
CA PHE A 361 9.42 5.89 -5.48
C PHE A 361 10.30 6.56 -6.54
N ALA A 362 11.20 5.80 -7.20
CA ALA A 362 12.03 6.30 -8.28
C ALA A 362 11.23 6.93 -9.44
N LYS A 363 10.01 6.42 -9.70
CA LYS A 363 9.10 6.99 -10.73
C LYS A 363 8.53 8.36 -10.37
N THR A 364 8.43 8.67 -9.09
CA THR A 364 7.76 9.89 -8.61
C THR A 364 8.72 10.91 -8.01
N ILE A 365 9.90 10.48 -7.53
CA ILE A 365 10.85 11.36 -6.83
C ILE A 365 11.34 12.50 -7.72
N ASP A 366 11.68 12.22 -8.99
CA ASP A 366 12.23 13.26 -9.89
C ASP A 366 11.18 14.32 -10.22
N ALA A 367 9.93 13.90 -10.48
CA ALA A 367 8.83 14.83 -10.70
C ALA A 367 8.49 15.62 -9.43
N GLY A 368 8.46 14.96 -8.28
CA GLY A 368 8.22 15.61 -6.99
C GLY A 368 9.31 16.61 -6.62
N MET A 369 10.59 16.27 -6.85
CA MET A 369 11.72 17.19 -6.63
C MET A 369 11.67 18.42 -7.54
N GLN A 370 11.30 18.24 -8.82
CA GLN A 370 11.12 19.36 -9.72
C GLN A 370 10.02 20.31 -9.25
N ILE A 371 8.90 19.77 -8.79
CA ILE A 371 7.79 20.57 -8.29
C ILE A 371 8.13 21.22 -6.97
N TYR A 372 8.78 20.49 -6.04
CA TYR A 372 9.29 21.09 -4.80
C TYR A 372 10.20 22.29 -5.09
N ASN A 373 11.17 22.15 -5.99
CA ASN A 373 12.08 23.24 -6.35
C ASN A 373 11.33 24.43 -6.97
N CYS A 374 10.34 24.20 -7.85
CA CYS A 374 9.53 25.27 -8.38
C CYS A 374 8.75 26.02 -7.28
N LEU A 375 8.09 25.29 -6.39
CA LEU A 375 7.34 25.87 -5.27
C LEU A 375 8.26 26.60 -4.30
N LEU A 376 9.43 26.03 -3.98
CA LEU A 376 10.44 26.66 -3.14
C LEU A 376 10.89 28.01 -3.71
N GLU A 377 11.19 28.08 -5.01
CA GLU A 377 11.58 29.32 -5.69
C GLU A 377 10.44 30.35 -5.70
N GLU A 378 9.18 29.91 -5.85
CA GLU A 378 8.02 30.79 -5.76
C GLU A 378 7.89 31.42 -4.37
N HIS A 379 8.02 30.64 -3.29
CA HIS A 379 7.98 31.11 -1.91
C HIS A 379 9.16 32.07 -1.62
N LYS A 380 10.37 31.72 -2.05
CA LYS A 380 11.56 32.58 -1.92
C LYS A 380 11.41 33.92 -2.68
N ALA A 381 10.84 33.89 -3.88
CA ALA A 381 10.58 35.08 -4.67
C ALA A 381 9.58 36.04 -4.01
N LYS A 382 8.64 35.51 -3.22
CA LYS A 382 7.68 36.28 -2.40
C LYS A 382 8.30 36.77 -1.09
N GLY A 383 9.49 36.32 -0.72
CA GLY A 383 10.16 36.62 0.55
C GLY A 383 9.52 35.88 1.74
N GLU A 384 8.84 34.78 1.51
CA GLU A 384 8.20 33.95 2.53
C GLU A 384 9.25 33.04 3.19
N THR A 385 9.15 32.88 4.51
CA THR A 385 10.01 31.99 5.30
C THR A 385 9.28 30.73 5.75
N VAL A 386 7.96 30.68 5.48
CA VAL A 386 7.09 29.54 5.79
C VAL A 386 6.56 28.98 4.48
N PHE A 387 6.78 27.69 4.26
CA PHE A 387 6.25 26.97 3.11
C PHE A 387 4.79 26.56 3.39
N SER A 388 3.90 26.74 2.42
CA SER A 388 2.48 26.49 2.57
C SER A 388 2.19 24.99 2.85
N GLY A 389 1.29 24.74 3.81
CA GLY A 389 0.78 23.39 4.08
C GLY A 389 0.02 22.80 2.91
N ALA A 390 -0.63 23.63 2.07
CA ALA A 390 -1.32 23.20 0.87
C ALA A 390 -0.34 22.68 -0.21
N ASP A 391 0.80 23.33 -0.40
CA ASP A 391 1.83 22.87 -1.33
C ASP A 391 2.50 21.60 -0.84
N ALA A 392 2.75 21.48 0.46
CA ALA A 392 3.25 20.24 1.07
C ALA A 392 2.22 19.09 0.95
N PHE A 393 0.94 19.39 1.12
CA PHE A 393 -0.15 18.41 0.92
C PHE A 393 -0.21 17.95 -0.54
N LYS A 394 -0.04 18.83 -1.50
CA LYS A 394 0.03 18.48 -2.92
C LYS A 394 1.22 17.55 -3.23
N LEU A 395 2.40 17.83 -2.65
CA LEU A 395 3.58 16.96 -2.76
C LEU A 395 3.32 15.58 -2.14
N TYR A 396 2.64 15.53 -0.99
CA TYR A 396 2.30 14.29 -0.29
C TYR A 396 1.26 13.47 -1.06
N ASP A 397 0.12 14.08 -1.39
CA ASP A 397 -1.05 13.38 -1.95
C ASP A 397 -0.83 12.92 -3.39
N THR A 398 -0.22 13.79 -4.22
CA THR A 398 -0.06 13.55 -5.66
C THR A 398 1.24 12.84 -6.01
N TYR A 399 2.35 13.18 -5.32
CA TYR A 399 3.69 12.68 -5.66
C TYR A 399 4.25 11.71 -4.64
N GLY A 400 3.52 11.48 -3.54
CA GLY A 400 3.93 10.55 -2.50
C GLY A 400 5.16 10.99 -1.72
N PHE A 401 5.45 12.30 -1.65
CA PHE A 401 6.51 12.85 -0.81
C PHE A 401 6.05 12.86 0.64
N PRO A 402 6.74 12.14 1.54
CA PRO A 402 6.45 12.24 2.97
C PRO A 402 6.59 13.68 3.44
N VAL A 403 5.64 14.17 4.24
CA VAL A 403 5.65 15.55 4.75
C VAL A 403 6.91 15.86 5.56
N ASP A 404 7.40 14.89 6.32
CA ASP A 404 8.62 15.01 7.12
C ASP A 404 9.85 15.23 6.21
N MET A 405 9.90 14.55 5.06
CA MET A 405 10.97 14.76 4.08
C MET A 405 10.91 16.17 3.47
N THR A 406 9.69 16.66 3.21
CA THR A 406 9.51 18.06 2.77
C THR A 406 9.97 19.04 3.84
N ALA A 407 9.62 18.81 5.11
CA ALA A 407 10.05 19.64 6.23
C ALA A 407 11.58 19.62 6.41
N GLU A 408 12.23 18.45 6.32
CA GLU A 408 13.70 18.32 6.39
C GLU A 408 14.38 19.10 5.26
N MET A 409 13.87 19.01 4.04
CA MET A 409 14.40 19.77 2.90
C MET A 409 14.24 21.28 3.05
N LEU A 410 13.16 21.73 3.69
CA LEU A 410 12.93 23.15 3.97
C LEU A 410 13.88 23.69 5.05
N VAL A 411 14.22 22.88 6.06
CA VAL A 411 15.23 23.25 7.07
C VAL A 411 16.59 23.49 6.43
N ASP A 412 17.02 22.66 5.48
CA ASP A 412 18.25 22.85 4.70
C ASP A 412 18.28 24.20 3.95
N GLU A 413 17.11 24.73 3.62
CA GLU A 413 16.91 26.00 2.89
C GLU A 413 16.58 27.20 3.81
N GLY A 414 16.61 26.99 5.13
CA GLY A 414 16.30 28.01 6.15
C GLY A 414 14.81 28.38 6.23
N MET A 415 13.92 27.51 5.77
CA MET A 415 12.47 27.69 5.80
C MET A 415 11.80 26.72 6.78
N THR A 416 10.58 27.05 7.17
CA THR A 416 9.71 26.17 7.98
C THR A 416 8.45 25.78 7.20
N LEU A 417 7.79 24.73 7.64
CA LEU A 417 6.54 24.24 7.05
C LEU A 417 5.34 24.66 7.90
N ASP A 418 4.25 25.13 7.27
CA ASP A 418 2.93 25.27 7.92
C ASP A 418 2.32 23.90 8.16
N GLN A 419 2.66 23.32 9.32
CA GLN A 419 2.17 21.98 9.71
C GLN A 419 0.67 21.99 10.06
N ASP A 420 0.12 23.09 10.53
CA ASP A 420 -1.28 23.18 10.95
C ASP A 420 -2.20 23.21 9.74
N GLU A 421 -1.85 23.97 8.70
CA GLU A 421 -2.53 23.93 7.41
C GLU A 421 -2.49 22.53 6.79
N PHE A 422 -1.31 21.89 6.78
CA PHE A 422 -1.15 20.51 6.28
C PHE A 422 -2.06 19.52 7.03
N ARG A 423 -2.10 19.57 8.39
CA ARG A 423 -2.95 18.70 9.20
C ARG A 423 -4.43 18.90 8.91
N THR A 424 -4.84 20.14 8.72
CA THR A 424 -6.23 20.50 8.37
C THR A 424 -6.65 19.83 7.05
N LEU A 425 -5.83 19.96 6.01
CA LEU A 425 -6.09 19.35 4.69
C LEU A 425 -6.10 17.82 4.74
N MET A 426 -5.23 17.21 5.55
CA MET A 426 -5.24 15.76 5.79
C MET A 426 -6.53 15.29 6.45
N GLU A 427 -7.04 16.04 7.44
CA GLU A 427 -8.29 15.69 8.11
C GLU A 427 -9.50 15.87 7.18
N GLU A 428 -9.52 16.91 6.37
CA GLU A 428 -10.54 17.10 5.32
C GLU A 428 -10.55 15.93 4.32
N GLN A 429 -9.38 15.44 3.92
CA GLN A 429 -9.27 14.27 3.05
C GLN A 429 -9.84 13.02 3.74
N ARG A 430 -9.53 12.81 5.02
CA ARG A 430 -10.06 11.69 5.81
C ARG A 430 -11.58 11.75 5.96
N ILE A 431 -12.12 12.96 6.21
CA ILE A 431 -13.56 13.19 6.30
C ILE A 431 -14.23 12.86 4.96
N ARG A 432 -13.71 13.38 3.85
CA ARG A 432 -14.21 13.07 2.49
C ARG A 432 -14.18 11.56 2.19
N ALA A 433 -13.11 10.87 2.58
CA ALA A 433 -13.01 9.43 2.42
C ALA A 433 -14.02 8.66 3.29
N ARG A 434 -14.29 9.14 4.53
CA ARG A 434 -15.33 8.58 5.42
C ARG A 434 -16.73 8.82 4.88
N GLU A 435 -17.02 10.04 4.38
CA GLU A 435 -18.30 10.39 3.78
C GLU A 435 -18.56 9.58 2.51
N ALA A 436 -17.55 9.39 1.66
CA ALA A 436 -17.65 8.52 0.50
C ALA A 436 -17.94 7.05 0.89
N ARG A 437 -17.36 6.54 2.00
CA ARG A 437 -17.70 5.22 2.54
C ARG A 437 -19.12 5.18 3.12
N LYS A 438 -19.55 6.21 3.85
CA LYS A 438 -20.92 6.31 4.37
C LYS A 438 -21.97 6.36 3.25
N ALA A 439 -21.66 7.05 2.16
CA ALA A 439 -22.54 7.09 0.97
C ALA A 439 -22.64 5.71 0.27
N LEU A 440 -21.71 4.80 0.51
CA LEU A 440 -21.72 3.41 0.01
C LEU A 440 -22.46 2.42 0.92
N GLY A 441 -23.13 2.90 1.99
CA GLY A 441 -24.08 2.09 2.78
C GLY A 441 -23.58 1.60 4.12
N ASP A 442 -22.52 2.15 4.68
CA ASP A 442 -22.08 1.84 6.06
C ASP A 442 -22.84 2.75 7.06
N LEU A 443 -24.13 2.57 7.13
CA LEU A 443 -25.00 3.15 8.16
C LEU A 443 -25.01 2.19 9.36
N GLY A 444 -24.11 2.42 10.31
CA GLY A 444 -24.25 1.85 11.64
C GLY A 444 -25.62 2.30 12.22
N TRP A 445 -26.38 1.36 12.75
CA TRP A 445 -27.63 1.66 13.46
C TRP A 445 -27.33 2.58 14.65
N GLU A 446 -27.71 3.85 14.55
CA GLU A 446 -27.86 4.80 15.66
C GLU A 446 -29.35 5.02 15.84
N GLY A 447 -30.08 4.00 16.29
CA GLY A 447 -31.50 4.01 16.26
C GLY A 447 -32.17 4.07 17.63
N ILE A 448 -33.50 4.02 17.59
CA ILE A 448 -34.44 4.05 18.69
C ILE A 448 -34.13 2.95 19.72
N ASP A 449 -34.27 3.26 21.00
CA ASP A 449 -34.32 2.26 22.04
C ASP A 449 -35.54 1.33 21.81
N LEU A 450 -35.26 0.08 21.49
CA LEU A 450 -36.30 -0.91 21.19
C LEU A 450 -37.10 -1.34 22.44
N GLY A 451 -36.71 -0.90 23.63
CA GLY A 451 -37.37 -1.27 24.88
C GLY A 451 -37.31 -2.76 25.22
N LEU A 452 -36.39 -3.49 24.55
CA LEU A 452 -36.22 -4.94 24.74
C LEU A 452 -35.20 -5.25 25.81
N ASP A 453 -35.31 -6.41 26.44
CA ASP A 453 -34.31 -6.93 27.37
C ASP A 453 -32.96 -7.21 26.67
N ALA A 454 -31.90 -7.46 27.44
CA ALA A 454 -30.56 -7.71 26.94
C ALA A 454 -30.36 -9.10 26.33
N THR A 455 -31.39 -9.95 26.22
CA THR A 455 -31.30 -11.31 25.67
C THR A 455 -31.02 -11.24 24.18
N PRO A 456 -29.91 -11.78 23.62
CA PRO A 456 -29.64 -11.80 22.19
C PRO A 456 -30.70 -12.53 21.39
N THR A 457 -30.91 -12.16 20.12
CA THR A 457 -31.67 -13.00 19.19
C THR A 457 -30.92 -14.31 18.94
N GLU A 458 -31.60 -15.47 19.07
CA GLU A 458 -30.99 -16.76 18.77
C GLU A 458 -30.87 -16.96 17.25
N PHE A 459 -29.64 -17.19 16.77
CA PHE A 459 -29.41 -17.47 15.36
C PHE A 459 -29.45 -18.96 15.07
N THR A 460 -30.48 -19.39 14.34
CA THR A 460 -30.71 -20.80 13.96
C THR A 460 -30.27 -21.12 12.53
N GLY A 461 -29.78 -20.14 11.80
CA GLY A 461 -29.54 -20.22 10.36
C GLY A 461 -28.29 -20.99 9.93
N TYR A 462 -27.56 -21.63 10.85
CA TYR A 462 -26.55 -22.61 10.46
C TYR A 462 -27.14 -23.94 10.02
N ASP A 463 -28.22 -24.33 10.65
CA ASP A 463 -28.87 -25.65 10.44
C ASP A 463 -30.21 -25.55 9.71
N LYS A 464 -30.89 -24.41 9.80
CA LYS A 464 -32.24 -24.22 9.27
C LYS A 464 -32.30 -23.06 8.26
N LEU A 465 -33.10 -23.21 7.23
CA LEU A 465 -33.45 -22.13 6.30
C LEU A 465 -34.84 -21.55 6.61
N THR A 466 -35.65 -22.27 7.40
CA THR A 466 -36.98 -21.84 7.84
C THR A 466 -37.11 -22.16 9.32
N ASP A 467 -37.58 -21.23 10.10
CA ASP A 467 -37.91 -21.46 11.53
C ASP A 467 -39.10 -20.61 11.95
N THR A 468 -39.81 -21.05 13.02
CA THR A 468 -40.92 -20.32 13.63
C THR A 468 -40.34 -19.41 14.70
N ALA A 469 -40.75 -18.15 14.75
CA ALA A 469 -40.24 -17.16 15.68
C ALA A 469 -41.32 -16.23 16.19
N THR A 470 -41.15 -15.65 17.37
CA THR A 470 -42.06 -14.66 17.96
C THR A 470 -41.57 -13.26 17.68
N VAL A 471 -42.45 -12.37 17.22
CA VAL A 471 -42.15 -10.96 16.96
C VAL A 471 -42.04 -10.20 18.29
N LEU A 472 -40.85 -9.66 18.57
CA LEU A 472 -40.57 -8.94 19.82
C LEU A 472 -40.77 -7.41 19.68
N ALA A 473 -40.46 -6.86 18.54
CA ALA A 473 -40.63 -5.42 18.24
C ALA A 473 -40.78 -5.18 16.74
N ILE A 474 -41.47 -4.10 16.42
CA ILE A 474 -41.65 -3.59 15.06
C ILE A 474 -41.32 -2.11 15.07
N VAL A 475 -40.52 -1.67 14.06
CA VAL A 475 -40.25 -0.26 13.82
C VAL A 475 -40.81 0.11 12.46
N ASN A 476 -41.68 1.13 12.43
CA ASN A 476 -42.27 1.68 11.22
C ASN A 476 -41.80 3.15 11.05
N GLY A 477 -41.00 3.40 10.03
CA GLY A 477 -40.26 4.68 9.95
C GLY A 477 -39.28 4.82 11.10
N ASP A 478 -39.42 5.87 11.93
CA ASP A 478 -38.55 6.16 13.07
C ASP A 478 -39.23 5.89 14.44
N GLU A 479 -40.34 5.15 14.48
CA GLU A 479 -41.12 4.94 15.69
C GLU A 479 -41.41 3.45 15.93
N LEU A 480 -41.50 3.06 17.22
CA LEU A 480 -41.98 1.74 17.61
C LEU A 480 -43.47 1.62 17.28
N ALA A 481 -43.83 0.53 16.61
CA ALA A 481 -45.21 0.24 16.22
C ALA A 481 -45.68 -1.10 16.83
N GLY A 482 -46.93 -1.17 17.11
CA GLY A 482 -47.55 -2.43 17.54
C GLY A 482 -47.80 -3.40 16.38
N GLU A 483 -47.87 -2.90 15.15
CA GLU A 483 -48.21 -3.65 13.94
C GLU A 483 -47.50 -3.02 12.71
N ILE A 484 -47.19 -3.82 11.70
CA ILE A 484 -46.78 -3.38 10.36
C ILE A 484 -47.76 -3.96 9.32
N SER A 485 -48.36 -3.11 8.49
CA SER A 485 -49.37 -3.48 7.53
C SER A 485 -48.98 -3.32 6.10
N GLU A 486 -49.76 -3.85 5.15
CA GLU A 486 -49.51 -3.83 3.71
C GLU A 486 -49.06 -2.45 3.17
N GLY A 487 -48.00 -2.47 2.38
CA GLY A 487 -47.36 -1.32 1.77
C GLY A 487 -46.37 -0.56 2.68
N CYS A 488 -46.26 -0.90 3.97
CA CYS A 488 -45.34 -0.23 4.89
C CYS A 488 -43.93 -0.87 4.84
N GLU A 489 -42.93 0.02 4.79
CA GLU A 489 -41.54 -0.36 5.03
C GLU A 489 -41.22 -0.30 6.52
N GLY A 490 -40.47 -1.25 7.04
CA GLY A 490 -40.12 -1.26 8.46
C GLY A 490 -39.09 -2.31 8.83
N ILE A 491 -38.95 -2.48 10.16
CA ILE A 491 -38.01 -3.46 10.75
C ILE A 491 -38.79 -4.39 11.66
N ILE A 492 -38.54 -5.68 11.54
CA ILE A 492 -39.08 -6.69 12.46
C ILE A 492 -37.93 -7.27 13.28
N VAL A 493 -38.11 -7.37 14.59
CA VAL A 493 -37.17 -7.99 15.54
C VAL A 493 -37.86 -9.21 16.13
N MET A 494 -37.17 -10.37 16.14
CA MET A 494 -37.70 -11.64 16.59
C MET A 494 -36.81 -12.24 17.70
N ASP A 495 -37.34 -13.15 18.47
CA ASP A 495 -36.63 -13.92 19.52
C ASP A 495 -35.55 -14.84 18.92
N LYS A 496 -35.79 -15.42 17.77
CA LYS A 496 -34.86 -16.25 17.00
C LYS A 496 -35.02 -16.04 15.51
N THR A 497 -33.94 -16.35 14.73
CA THR A 497 -33.99 -16.13 13.28
C THR A 497 -33.08 -17.10 12.53
N PRO A 498 -33.51 -17.60 11.33
CA PRO A 498 -32.62 -18.29 10.39
C PRO A 498 -31.85 -17.34 9.48
N PHE A 499 -32.14 -16.02 9.50
CA PHE A 499 -31.51 -15.02 8.63
C PHE A 499 -30.13 -14.65 9.14
N TYR A 500 -29.11 -14.79 8.31
CA TYR A 500 -27.77 -14.28 8.59
C TYR A 500 -27.74 -12.74 8.42
N ALA A 501 -27.28 -12.04 9.45
CA ALA A 501 -27.07 -10.60 9.38
C ALA A 501 -25.74 -10.26 8.70
N GLU A 502 -25.67 -9.11 8.04
CA GLU A 502 -24.43 -8.61 7.44
C GLU A 502 -23.31 -8.51 8.47
N MET A 503 -22.28 -9.34 8.33
CA MET A 503 -21.17 -9.46 9.27
C MET A 503 -19.97 -10.18 8.63
N GLY A 504 -18.73 -9.81 9.01
CA GLY A 504 -17.52 -10.51 8.57
C GLY A 504 -17.30 -10.49 7.05
N GLY A 505 -17.86 -9.47 6.35
CA GLY A 505 -17.78 -9.36 4.89
C GLY A 505 -18.79 -10.20 4.12
N GLN A 506 -19.59 -11.04 4.79
CA GLN A 506 -20.72 -11.73 4.17
C GLN A 506 -21.98 -10.83 4.21
N LEU A 507 -22.60 -10.62 3.04
CA LEU A 507 -23.87 -9.89 2.94
C LEU A 507 -25.01 -10.69 3.59
N ALA A 508 -26.02 -9.92 4.04
CA ALA A 508 -27.20 -10.48 4.67
C ALA A 508 -28.04 -11.37 3.73
N ASP A 509 -28.76 -12.26 4.34
CA ASP A 509 -29.81 -13.03 3.66
C ASP A 509 -30.98 -12.15 3.27
N LYS A 510 -31.71 -12.66 2.32
CA LYS A 510 -33.05 -12.20 1.91
C LYS A 510 -34.04 -13.33 2.04
N GLY A 511 -35.31 -12.97 2.09
CA GLY A 511 -36.36 -13.97 2.20
C GLY A 511 -37.67 -13.36 2.62
N GLU A 512 -38.48 -14.10 3.35
CA GLU A 512 -39.83 -13.68 3.74
C GLU A 512 -40.15 -14.08 5.18
N ILE A 513 -40.97 -13.27 5.82
CA ILE A 513 -41.58 -13.53 7.13
C ILE A 513 -43.09 -13.50 6.93
N GLY A 514 -43.79 -14.51 7.40
CA GLY A 514 -45.24 -14.60 7.24
C GLY A 514 -45.82 -15.65 8.18
N PHE A 515 -47.09 -16.03 7.97
CA PHE A 515 -47.77 -17.04 8.77
C PHE A 515 -47.56 -18.46 8.22
N SER A 516 -47.94 -19.48 8.99
CA SER A 516 -47.83 -20.88 8.63
C SER A 516 -48.74 -21.24 7.44
N LEU A 517 -48.46 -22.38 6.79
CA LEU A 517 -49.35 -22.89 5.72
C LEU A 517 -50.77 -23.21 6.21
N GLU A 518 -50.97 -23.55 7.48
CA GLU A 518 -52.26 -23.75 8.10
C GLU A 518 -53.07 -22.46 8.19
N ASP A 519 -52.38 -21.31 8.47
CA ASP A 519 -53.02 -19.99 8.54
C ASP A 519 -53.37 -19.48 7.13
N VAL A 520 -52.57 -19.84 6.12
CA VAL A 520 -52.85 -19.54 4.70
C VAL A 520 -54.08 -20.27 4.19
N GLU A 521 -54.33 -21.52 4.64
CA GLU A 521 -55.58 -22.27 4.35
C GLU A 521 -56.84 -21.59 4.97
N HIS A 522 -56.64 -20.79 6.03
CA HIS A 522 -57.70 -19.97 6.64
C HIS A 522 -57.81 -18.57 6.06
N GLY A 523 -57.06 -18.24 4.99
CA GLY A 523 -57.20 -16.98 4.23
C GLY A 523 -56.35 -15.82 4.75
N GLN A 524 -55.39 -16.05 5.66
CA GLN A 524 -54.45 -15.08 6.13
C GLN A 524 -53.19 -15.09 5.23
N LEU A 525 -53.18 -14.29 4.19
CA LEU A 525 -52.04 -14.08 3.30
C LEU A 525 -51.21 -12.91 3.82
N THR A 526 -50.34 -13.14 4.79
CA THR A 526 -49.39 -12.12 5.25
C THR A 526 -47.99 -12.43 4.80
N LYS A 527 -47.33 -11.44 4.21
CA LYS A 527 -45.99 -11.57 3.67
C LYS A 527 -45.19 -10.30 3.87
N PHE A 528 -44.14 -10.41 4.65
CA PHE A 528 -43.13 -9.35 4.78
C PHE A 528 -41.86 -9.80 4.07
N ILE A 529 -41.42 -9.03 3.08
CA ILE A 529 -40.22 -9.31 2.28
C ILE A 529 -39.02 -8.72 2.99
N VAL A 530 -38.10 -9.57 3.43
CA VAL A 530 -36.84 -9.19 4.03
C VAL A 530 -35.82 -8.86 2.94
N ASN A 531 -35.36 -7.60 2.91
CA ASN A 531 -34.40 -7.10 1.95
C ASN A 531 -32.99 -7.04 2.51
N ASN A 532 -32.84 -6.84 3.82
CA ASN A 532 -31.55 -6.79 4.52
C ASN A 532 -31.74 -7.19 5.99
N VAL A 533 -30.65 -7.65 6.62
CA VAL A 533 -30.62 -7.97 8.04
C VAL A 533 -29.32 -7.42 8.66
N LYS A 534 -29.45 -6.67 9.76
CA LYS A 534 -28.34 -6.11 10.51
C LYS A 534 -28.40 -6.55 11.97
N LYS A 535 -27.27 -6.42 12.69
CA LYS A 535 -27.18 -6.60 14.13
C LYS A 535 -27.04 -5.26 14.82
N ASP A 536 -27.74 -5.09 15.94
CA ASP A 536 -27.49 -4.00 16.87
C ASP A 536 -26.35 -4.32 17.86
N LYS A 537 -26.04 -3.36 18.76
CA LYS A 537 -25.01 -3.54 19.82
C LYS A 537 -25.40 -4.60 20.86
N GLY A 538 -26.68 -4.90 21.01
CA GLY A 538 -27.25 -5.91 21.92
C GLY A 538 -27.36 -7.30 21.28
N ASN A 539 -26.81 -7.52 20.09
CA ASN A 539 -26.97 -8.74 19.30
C ASN A 539 -28.43 -9.07 18.94
N LYS A 540 -29.31 -8.07 18.84
CA LYS A 540 -30.64 -8.23 18.23
C LYS A 540 -30.49 -8.20 16.70
N TYR A 541 -31.25 -9.06 16.01
CA TYR A 541 -31.30 -9.10 14.54
C TYR A 541 -32.44 -8.22 14.05
N LEU A 542 -32.13 -7.25 13.23
CA LEU A 542 -33.02 -6.25 12.65
C LEU A 542 -33.33 -6.64 11.20
N HIS A 543 -34.56 -7.11 10.93
CA HIS A 543 -34.97 -7.53 9.60
C HIS A 543 -35.64 -6.37 8.88
N TYR A 544 -34.93 -5.75 7.97
CA TYR A 544 -35.43 -4.62 7.14
C TYR A 544 -36.21 -5.16 5.96
N GLY A 545 -37.36 -4.61 5.72
CA GLY A 545 -38.20 -5.09 4.62
C GLY A 545 -39.47 -4.30 4.41
N VAL A 546 -40.36 -4.86 3.60
CA VAL A 546 -41.65 -4.29 3.21
C VAL A 546 -42.75 -5.33 3.44
N CYS A 547 -43.84 -4.93 4.05
CA CYS A 547 -45.02 -5.75 4.14
C CYS A 547 -45.76 -5.75 2.77
N GLU A 548 -45.63 -6.86 2.02
CA GLU A 548 -46.21 -7.00 0.68
C GLU A 548 -47.71 -7.26 0.72
N SER A 549 -48.17 -7.94 1.76
CA SER A 549 -49.60 -8.24 1.97
C SER A 549 -49.89 -8.52 3.43
N GLY A 550 -51.13 -8.21 3.90
CA GLY A 550 -51.58 -8.45 5.25
C GLY A 550 -50.99 -7.54 6.31
N ALA A 551 -50.88 -8.03 7.53
CA ALA A 551 -50.28 -7.32 8.66
C ALA A 551 -49.59 -8.31 9.62
N ILE A 552 -48.59 -7.81 10.35
CA ILE A 552 -47.87 -8.55 11.41
C ILE A 552 -47.88 -7.69 12.66
N SER A 553 -48.22 -8.26 13.82
CA SER A 553 -48.28 -7.58 15.10
C SER A 553 -47.19 -8.09 16.07
N VAL A 554 -46.79 -7.25 17.03
CA VAL A 554 -45.90 -7.65 18.12
C VAL A 554 -46.54 -8.73 18.96
N GLY A 555 -45.79 -9.78 19.29
CA GLY A 555 -46.20 -10.94 20.04
C GLY A 555 -46.77 -12.08 19.18
N GLU A 556 -46.94 -11.91 17.88
CA GLU A 556 -47.37 -12.97 16.98
C GLU A 556 -46.24 -13.98 16.67
N GLU A 557 -46.63 -15.21 16.44
CA GLU A 557 -45.75 -16.28 15.97
C GLU A 557 -45.76 -16.26 14.44
N VAL A 558 -44.57 -16.12 13.86
CA VAL A 558 -44.36 -16.02 12.41
C VAL A 558 -43.40 -17.09 11.93
N VAL A 559 -43.47 -17.44 10.66
CA VAL A 559 -42.53 -18.32 9.98
C VAL A 559 -41.54 -17.44 9.20
N ALA A 560 -40.30 -17.53 9.57
CA ALA A 560 -39.17 -16.83 8.93
C ALA A 560 -38.46 -17.77 7.95
N SER A 561 -38.44 -17.42 6.66
CA SER A 561 -37.90 -18.26 5.58
C SER A 561 -36.87 -17.53 4.74
N VAL A 562 -35.67 -18.05 4.76
CA VAL A 562 -34.54 -17.54 3.98
C VAL A 562 -34.64 -18.02 2.53
N ASP A 563 -34.27 -17.15 1.55
CA ASP A 563 -34.12 -17.56 0.15
C ASP A 563 -32.99 -18.63 0.03
N PRO A 564 -33.36 -19.90 -0.26
CA PRO A 564 -32.39 -20.99 -0.27
C PRO A 564 -31.35 -20.88 -1.40
N GLU A 565 -31.76 -20.34 -2.55
CA GLU A 565 -30.83 -20.22 -3.70
C GLU A 565 -29.80 -19.13 -3.45
N ARG A 566 -30.22 -17.98 -2.89
CA ARG A 566 -29.31 -16.91 -2.47
C ARG A 566 -28.36 -17.38 -1.37
N ARG A 567 -28.86 -18.02 -0.31
CA ARG A 567 -28.03 -18.56 0.78
C ARG A 567 -26.98 -19.53 0.25
N LYS A 568 -27.39 -20.48 -0.62
CA LYS A 568 -26.43 -21.41 -1.23
C LYS A 568 -25.38 -20.70 -2.10
N ALA A 569 -25.77 -19.67 -2.84
CA ALA A 569 -24.85 -18.91 -3.67
C ALA A 569 -23.82 -18.15 -2.81
N ILE A 570 -24.26 -17.48 -1.74
CA ILE A 570 -23.38 -16.81 -0.77
C ILE A 570 -22.45 -17.83 -0.09
N SER A 571 -22.96 -18.98 0.36
CA SER A 571 -22.14 -20.02 0.99
C SER A 571 -21.08 -20.61 0.05
N ARG A 572 -21.38 -20.71 -1.28
CA ARG A 572 -20.38 -21.07 -2.29
C ARG A 572 -19.27 -20.03 -2.36
N ALA A 573 -19.63 -18.76 -2.50
CA ALA A 573 -18.69 -17.67 -2.59
C ALA A 573 -17.86 -17.54 -1.31
N HIS A 574 -18.46 -17.72 -0.12
CA HIS A 574 -17.75 -17.66 1.15
C HIS A 574 -16.76 -18.83 1.31
N SER A 575 -17.18 -20.05 1.01
CA SER A 575 -16.27 -21.20 1.03
C SER A 575 -15.14 -21.08 0.03
N ALA A 576 -15.41 -20.52 -1.17
CA ALA A 576 -14.37 -20.23 -2.14
C ALA A 576 -13.38 -19.16 -1.64
N THR A 577 -13.83 -18.19 -0.84
CA THR A 577 -12.97 -17.16 -0.25
C THR A 577 -11.90 -17.77 0.66
N HIS A 578 -12.24 -18.77 1.46
CA HIS A 578 -11.27 -19.50 2.30
C HIS A 578 -10.27 -20.28 1.45
N LEU A 579 -10.74 -20.98 0.40
CA LEU A 579 -9.85 -21.68 -0.53
C LEU A 579 -8.92 -20.71 -1.27
N LEU A 580 -9.42 -19.53 -1.66
CA LEU A 580 -8.65 -18.47 -2.29
C LEU A 580 -7.57 -17.94 -1.34
N HIS A 581 -7.90 -17.65 -0.09
CA HIS A 581 -6.94 -17.19 0.92
C HIS A 581 -5.81 -18.21 1.12
N ALA A 582 -6.16 -19.49 1.30
CA ALA A 582 -5.17 -20.54 1.43
C ALA A 582 -4.28 -20.71 0.19
N ALA A 583 -4.87 -20.64 -1.03
CA ALA A 583 -4.13 -20.71 -2.28
C ALA A 583 -3.16 -19.51 -2.45
N LEU A 584 -3.61 -18.30 -2.12
CA LEU A 584 -2.77 -17.10 -2.15
C LEU A 584 -1.59 -17.22 -1.20
N ARG A 585 -1.81 -17.66 0.04
CA ARG A 585 -0.72 -17.90 1.01
C ARG A 585 0.27 -18.95 0.53
N LYS A 586 -0.22 -20.03 -0.04
CA LYS A 586 0.63 -21.11 -0.55
C LYS A 586 1.51 -20.69 -1.73
N ILE A 587 0.99 -19.81 -2.62
CA ILE A 587 1.67 -19.43 -3.87
C ILE A 587 2.51 -18.16 -3.68
N LEU A 588 1.99 -17.15 -2.99
CA LEU A 588 2.65 -15.85 -2.81
C LEU A 588 3.47 -15.80 -1.52
N GLY A 589 3.11 -16.59 -0.50
CA GLY A 589 3.82 -16.67 0.79
C GLY A 589 2.98 -16.24 1.99
N ASP A 590 3.53 -16.48 3.20
CA ASP A 590 2.83 -16.28 4.49
C ASP A 590 2.51 -14.82 4.83
N HIS A 591 3.08 -13.84 4.11
CA HIS A 591 2.76 -12.42 4.26
C HIS A 591 1.36 -12.05 3.75
N VAL A 592 0.70 -12.96 3.05
CA VAL A 592 -0.67 -12.77 2.60
C VAL A 592 -1.63 -12.89 3.78
N HIS A 593 -2.26 -11.77 4.14
CA HIS A 593 -3.30 -11.69 5.15
C HIS A 593 -4.52 -10.99 4.57
N GLN A 594 -5.69 -11.38 5.04
CA GLN A 594 -6.93 -10.70 4.67
C GLN A 594 -6.89 -9.25 5.18
N ALA A 595 -7.09 -8.29 4.27
CA ALA A 595 -7.26 -6.87 4.57
C ALA A 595 -8.75 -6.44 4.48
N GLY A 596 -9.56 -7.22 3.77
CA GLY A 596 -10.99 -7.02 3.62
C GLY A 596 -11.62 -8.14 2.82
N SER A 597 -12.93 -8.31 2.97
CA SER A 597 -13.71 -9.29 2.21
C SER A 597 -15.12 -8.76 1.95
N LEU A 598 -15.69 -9.12 0.82
CA LEU A 598 -17.12 -8.95 0.54
C LEU A 598 -17.61 -10.17 -0.24
N VAL A 599 -18.62 -10.82 0.31
CA VAL A 599 -19.19 -12.05 -0.26
C VAL A 599 -20.66 -11.84 -0.55
N ASP A 600 -21.02 -11.90 -1.83
CA ASP A 600 -22.39 -11.81 -2.33
C ASP A 600 -22.77 -13.12 -3.05
N ALA A 601 -24.02 -13.20 -3.49
CA ALA A 601 -24.54 -14.33 -4.26
C ALA A 601 -23.90 -14.49 -5.65
N ASP A 602 -23.51 -13.39 -6.29
CA ASP A 602 -22.96 -13.35 -7.64
C ASP A 602 -21.43 -13.32 -7.69
N THR A 603 -20.81 -12.59 -6.75
CA THR A 603 -19.38 -12.31 -6.75
C THR A 603 -18.79 -12.41 -5.34
N LEU A 604 -17.51 -12.68 -5.28
CA LEU A 604 -16.72 -12.49 -4.07
C LEU A 604 -15.58 -11.50 -4.36
N ARG A 605 -15.24 -10.71 -3.36
CA ARG A 605 -14.12 -9.77 -3.36
C ARG A 605 -13.23 -10.09 -2.17
N PHE A 606 -11.95 -10.21 -2.42
CA PHE A 606 -10.96 -10.49 -1.40
C PHE A 606 -9.81 -9.50 -1.49
N ASP A 607 -9.64 -8.70 -0.45
CA ASP A 607 -8.55 -7.74 -0.32
C ASP A 607 -7.47 -8.37 0.57
N PHE A 608 -6.23 -8.38 0.08
CA PHE A 608 -5.13 -9.06 0.78
C PHE A 608 -3.84 -8.25 0.71
N THR A 609 -2.98 -8.47 1.71
CA THR A 609 -1.66 -7.84 1.76
C THR A 609 -0.73 -8.45 0.74
N HIS A 610 -0.26 -7.63 -0.21
CA HIS A 610 0.78 -8.00 -1.17
C HIS A 610 1.39 -6.73 -1.79
N PHE A 611 2.69 -6.75 -2.02
CA PHE A 611 3.49 -5.57 -2.34
C PHE A 611 3.58 -5.26 -3.84
N GLU A 612 3.25 -6.21 -4.73
CA GLU A 612 3.33 -6.05 -6.18
C GLU A 612 2.09 -6.61 -6.90
N ALA A 613 1.95 -6.34 -8.19
CA ALA A 613 0.90 -6.92 -9.01
C ALA A 613 1.19 -8.41 -9.25
N MET A 614 0.16 -9.25 -9.15
CA MET A 614 0.29 -10.65 -9.49
C MET A 614 0.57 -10.81 -10.98
N THR A 615 1.48 -11.70 -11.31
CA THR A 615 1.71 -12.07 -12.69
C THR A 615 0.57 -12.94 -13.23
N PRO A 616 0.31 -12.96 -14.54
CA PRO A 616 -0.71 -13.86 -15.12
C PRO A 616 -0.50 -15.34 -14.78
N LYS A 617 0.76 -15.75 -14.53
CA LYS A 617 1.10 -17.11 -14.11
C LYS A 617 0.69 -17.38 -12.67
N GLU A 618 0.90 -16.43 -11.76
CA GLU A 618 0.49 -16.53 -10.36
C GLU A 618 -1.04 -16.53 -10.25
N VAL A 619 -1.73 -15.65 -10.99
CA VAL A 619 -3.20 -15.64 -11.04
C VAL A 619 -3.74 -17.01 -11.49
N ALA A 620 -3.21 -17.56 -12.59
CA ALA A 620 -3.59 -18.88 -13.07
C ALA A 620 -3.29 -19.99 -12.07
N ALA A 621 -2.12 -19.94 -11.41
CA ALA A 621 -1.76 -20.94 -10.40
C ALA A 621 -2.67 -20.89 -9.17
N VAL A 622 -3.10 -19.69 -8.73
CA VAL A 622 -4.06 -19.52 -7.64
C VAL A 622 -5.43 -20.08 -8.05
N GLU A 623 -5.91 -19.75 -9.25
CA GLU A 623 -7.17 -20.26 -9.79
C GLU A 623 -7.16 -21.79 -9.91
N ASP A 624 -6.07 -22.36 -10.42
CA ASP A 624 -5.89 -23.81 -10.49
C ASP A 624 -5.87 -24.47 -9.11
N ALA A 625 -5.19 -23.86 -8.14
CA ALA A 625 -5.12 -24.39 -6.78
C ALA A 625 -6.50 -24.42 -6.10
N VAL A 626 -7.31 -23.37 -6.26
CA VAL A 626 -8.69 -23.32 -5.75
C VAL A 626 -9.55 -24.37 -6.46
N ASN A 627 -9.49 -24.46 -7.80
CA ASN A 627 -10.30 -25.44 -8.56
C ASN A 627 -9.90 -26.87 -8.27
N ASN A 628 -8.60 -27.15 -7.99
CA ASN A 628 -8.17 -28.47 -7.55
C ASN A 628 -8.79 -28.83 -6.19
N ALA A 629 -8.76 -27.90 -5.21
CA ALA A 629 -9.42 -28.14 -3.92
C ALA A 629 -10.94 -28.34 -4.04
N VAL A 630 -11.59 -27.69 -5.00
CA VAL A 630 -12.99 -27.91 -5.34
C VAL A 630 -13.20 -29.31 -5.92
N LEU A 631 -12.36 -29.73 -6.86
CA LEU A 631 -12.45 -31.04 -7.52
C LEU A 631 -12.12 -32.21 -6.58
N ASP A 632 -11.25 -31.98 -5.58
CA ASP A 632 -10.93 -32.97 -4.56
C ASP A 632 -12.13 -33.32 -3.66
N GLY A 633 -13.16 -32.46 -3.60
CA GLY A 633 -14.39 -32.73 -2.90
C GLY A 633 -14.21 -32.91 -1.40
N VAL A 634 -13.42 -32.08 -0.77
CA VAL A 634 -13.05 -32.19 0.65
C VAL A 634 -14.19 -31.74 1.55
N ASP A 635 -14.45 -32.49 2.62
CA ASP A 635 -15.46 -32.14 3.61
C ASP A 635 -15.08 -30.85 4.35
N ILE A 636 -16.10 -30.02 4.55
CA ILE A 636 -15.98 -28.77 5.33
C ILE A 636 -16.60 -29.05 6.69
N THR A 637 -15.78 -29.04 7.73
CA THR A 637 -16.19 -29.27 9.11
C THR A 637 -16.16 -27.99 9.90
N VAL A 638 -17.11 -27.85 10.80
CA VAL A 638 -17.24 -26.70 11.68
C VAL A 638 -17.28 -27.19 13.13
N CYS A 639 -16.44 -26.56 13.97
CA CYS A 639 -16.45 -26.86 15.40
C CYS A 639 -16.29 -25.55 16.20
N GLU A 640 -16.88 -25.55 17.40
CA GLU A 640 -16.69 -24.52 18.40
C GLU A 640 -15.67 -25.00 19.43
N MET A 641 -14.69 -24.15 19.72
CA MET A 641 -13.63 -24.45 20.68
C MET A 641 -13.15 -23.19 21.38
N SER A 642 -12.30 -23.33 22.40
CA SER A 642 -11.68 -22.19 23.03
C SER A 642 -10.75 -21.47 22.04
N LEU A 643 -10.57 -20.15 22.20
CA LEU A 643 -9.65 -19.38 21.36
C LEU A 643 -8.21 -19.91 21.45
N GLU A 644 -7.81 -20.45 22.61
CA GLU A 644 -6.50 -21.06 22.84
C GLU A 644 -6.32 -22.36 22.05
N ASP A 645 -7.32 -23.25 22.09
CA ASP A 645 -7.31 -24.49 21.30
C ASP A 645 -7.31 -24.21 19.79
N ALA A 646 -8.07 -23.20 19.37
CA ALA A 646 -8.09 -22.77 17.98
C ALA A 646 -6.71 -22.29 17.50
N LYS A 647 -6.01 -21.49 18.29
CA LYS A 647 -4.64 -21.08 18.01
C LYS A 647 -3.68 -22.27 17.96
N ASN A 648 -3.79 -23.19 18.90
CA ASN A 648 -2.96 -24.39 18.97
C ASN A 648 -3.20 -25.34 17.79
N SER A 649 -4.41 -25.35 17.22
CA SER A 649 -4.74 -26.10 16.01
C SER A 649 -4.21 -25.48 14.71
N GLY A 650 -3.57 -24.30 14.77
CA GLY A 650 -3.05 -23.59 13.61
C GLY A 650 -4.11 -22.79 12.84
N ALA A 651 -5.27 -22.53 13.47
CA ALA A 651 -6.32 -21.75 12.83
C ALA A 651 -5.89 -20.30 12.57
N THR A 652 -6.11 -19.83 11.36
CA THR A 652 -5.84 -18.45 10.97
C THR A 652 -6.93 -17.54 11.54
N ALA A 653 -6.52 -16.54 12.32
CA ALA A 653 -7.39 -15.49 12.86
C ALA A 653 -7.22 -14.19 12.08
N LEU A 654 -8.30 -13.44 11.91
CA LEU A 654 -8.23 -12.12 11.29
C LEU A 654 -7.54 -11.11 12.22
N PHE A 655 -6.62 -10.32 11.69
CA PHE A 655 -5.94 -9.28 12.46
C PHE A 655 -6.93 -8.17 12.85
N GLY A 656 -7.01 -7.88 14.17
CA GLY A 656 -7.75 -6.74 14.68
C GLY A 656 -9.19 -7.01 15.11
N GLU A 657 -9.73 -8.21 14.93
CA GLU A 657 -11.02 -8.60 15.49
C GLU A 657 -10.90 -9.02 16.97
N LYS A 658 -11.92 -8.66 17.76
CA LYS A 658 -12.05 -9.12 19.14
C LYS A 658 -12.84 -10.40 19.13
N TYR A 659 -12.19 -11.50 19.42
CA TYR A 659 -12.85 -12.80 19.58
C TYR A 659 -13.26 -13.01 21.05
N GLY A 660 -14.40 -13.69 21.26
CA GLY A 660 -14.80 -14.18 22.57
C GLY A 660 -13.93 -15.35 23.04
N ASP A 661 -14.21 -15.86 24.24
CA ASP A 661 -13.51 -17.02 24.80
C ASP A 661 -13.73 -18.30 23.97
N PHE A 662 -14.88 -18.42 23.32
CA PHE A 662 -15.21 -19.49 22.37
C PHE A 662 -15.33 -18.93 20.96
N VAL A 663 -14.77 -19.66 20.00
CA VAL A 663 -14.71 -19.29 18.59
C VAL A 663 -15.15 -20.44 17.69
N ARG A 664 -15.75 -20.08 16.56
CA ARG A 664 -16.16 -21.02 15.53
C ARG A 664 -15.00 -21.19 14.53
N VAL A 665 -14.54 -22.43 14.37
CA VAL A 665 -13.47 -22.84 13.47
C VAL A 665 -14.05 -23.56 12.28
N VAL A 666 -13.74 -23.09 11.08
CA VAL A 666 -14.13 -23.74 9.81
C VAL A 666 -12.89 -24.40 9.23
N LYS A 667 -12.93 -25.71 9.02
CA LYS A 667 -11.84 -26.50 8.49
C LYS A 667 -12.24 -27.15 7.16
N MET A 668 -11.40 -26.99 6.14
CA MET A 668 -11.55 -27.56 4.80
C MET A 668 -10.38 -28.52 4.54
N GLY A 669 -10.46 -29.72 5.11
CA GLY A 669 -9.37 -30.72 5.10
C GLY A 669 -8.04 -30.11 5.57
N ASP A 670 -7.00 -30.28 4.75
CA ASP A 670 -5.69 -29.68 4.98
C ASP A 670 -5.46 -28.38 4.18
N TYR A 671 -6.48 -27.89 3.46
CA TYR A 671 -6.36 -26.67 2.65
C TYR A 671 -6.48 -25.40 3.49
N SER A 672 -7.50 -25.31 4.35
CA SER A 672 -7.75 -24.11 5.15
C SER A 672 -8.31 -24.47 6.53
N THR A 673 -7.84 -23.75 7.55
CA THR A 673 -8.40 -23.76 8.89
C THR A 673 -8.46 -22.32 9.39
N GLU A 674 -9.68 -21.77 9.55
CA GLU A 674 -9.85 -20.35 9.83
C GLU A 674 -10.96 -20.10 10.86
N LEU A 675 -10.83 -19.01 11.65
CA LEU A 675 -11.89 -18.51 12.51
C LEU A 675 -12.94 -17.81 11.65
N CYS A 676 -14.16 -18.34 11.59
CA CYS A 676 -15.21 -17.77 10.75
C CYS A 676 -16.61 -18.00 11.27
N GLY A 677 -17.39 -16.91 11.41
CA GLY A 677 -18.81 -16.92 11.79
C GLY A 677 -19.79 -16.99 10.62
N GLY A 678 -19.33 -17.07 9.38
CA GLY A 678 -20.16 -17.06 8.18
C GLY A 678 -20.83 -18.41 7.86
N THR A 679 -21.68 -18.39 6.83
CA THR A 679 -22.35 -19.61 6.34
C THR A 679 -21.49 -20.29 5.29
N HIS A 680 -21.30 -21.60 5.42
CA HIS A 680 -20.46 -22.40 4.52
C HIS A 680 -21.22 -23.59 3.93
N LEU A 681 -20.63 -24.17 2.90
CA LEU A 681 -21.02 -25.48 2.37
C LEU A 681 -20.49 -26.58 3.30
N ASP A 682 -20.98 -27.79 3.14
CA ASP A 682 -20.51 -29.01 3.83
C ASP A 682 -19.39 -29.74 3.06
N ASN A 683 -19.17 -29.41 1.77
CA ASN A 683 -18.13 -30.01 0.92
C ASN A 683 -17.66 -29.05 -0.15
N THR A 684 -16.36 -29.02 -0.43
CA THR A 684 -15.76 -28.08 -1.39
C THR A 684 -16.23 -28.28 -2.84
N ALA A 685 -16.60 -29.51 -3.24
CA ALA A 685 -17.16 -29.77 -4.59
C ALA A 685 -18.43 -28.96 -4.88
N LYS A 686 -19.20 -28.60 -3.85
CA LYS A 686 -20.43 -27.80 -4.00
C LYS A 686 -20.17 -26.32 -4.31
N VAL A 687 -18.92 -25.84 -4.20
CA VAL A 687 -18.50 -24.51 -4.68
C VAL A 687 -18.75 -24.38 -6.18
N GLY A 688 -18.56 -25.45 -6.91
CA GLY A 688 -18.51 -25.43 -8.38
C GLY A 688 -17.23 -24.77 -8.87
N MET A 689 -17.13 -24.51 -10.18
CA MET A 689 -15.92 -23.88 -10.73
C MET A 689 -15.76 -22.45 -10.19
N PHE A 690 -14.50 -22.10 -9.94
CA PHE A 690 -14.04 -20.79 -9.47
C PHE A 690 -13.27 -20.10 -10.61
N HIS A 691 -13.45 -18.78 -10.77
CA HIS A 691 -12.71 -17.99 -11.74
C HIS A 691 -12.44 -16.58 -11.23
N ILE A 692 -11.20 -16.13 -11.36
CA ILE A 692 -10.75 -14.78 -11.03
C ILE A 692 -11.08 -13.86 -12.21
N THR A 693 -11.95 -12.88 -11.97
CA THR A 693 -12.37 -11.91 -13.00
C THR A 693 -11.44 -10.72 -13.08
N SER A 694 -10.84 -10.29 -11.98
CA SER A 694 -9.91 -9.17 -11.93
C SER A 694 -8.95 -9.25 -10.74
N GLU A 695 -7.77 -8.67 -10.89
CA GLU A 695 -6.77 -8.47 -9.86
C GLU A 695 -6.17 -7.06 -10.02
N TYR A 696 -6.24 -6.22 -8.95
CA TYR A 696 -5.73 -4.86 -9.00
C TYR A 696 -5.41 -4.30 -7.60
N SER A 697 -4.67 -3.18 -7.55
CA SER A 697 -4.35 -2.49 -6.29
C SER A 697 -5.50 -1.60 -5.83
N VAL A 698 -5.82 -1.64 -4.53
CA VAL A 698 -6.80 -0.74 -3.90
C VAL A 698 -6.17 0.23 -2.93
N ALA A 699 -5.03 -0.16 -2.36
CA ALA A 699 -4.21 0.69 -1.52
C ALA A 699 -2.75 0.23 -1.64
N SER A 700 -1.83 1.03 -1.11
CA SER A 700 -0.44 0.61 -1.07
C SER A 700 -0.27 -0.62 -0.19
N GLY A 701 0.37 -1.65 -0.73
CA GLY A 701 0.54 -2.95 -0.06
C GLY A 701 -0.74 -3.78 0.05
N VAL A 702 -1.86 -3.37 -0.59
CA VAL A 702 -3.11 -4.13 -0.59
C VAL A 702 -3.58 -4.36 -2.03
N ARG A 703 -3.76 -5.63 -2.37
CA ARG A 703 -4.29 -6.08 -3.66
C ARG A 703 -5.72 -6.59 -3.48
N ARG A 704 -6.51 -6.49 -4.53
CA ARG A 704 -7.89 -6.99 -4.58
C ARG A 704 -8.02 -8.02 -5.67
N ILE A 705 -8.65 -9.13 -5.33
CA ILE A 705 -9.17 -10.11 -6.29
C ILE A 705 -10.69 -10.06 -6.27
N GLU A 706 -11.28 -10.03 -7.45
CA GLU A 706 -12.70 -10.28 -7.66
C GLU A 706 -12.85 -11.61 -8.39
N ALA A 707 -13.78 -12.44 -7.94
CA ALA A 707 -13.98 -13.76 -8.51
C ALA A 707 -15.46 -14.17 -8.49
N VAL A 708 -15.77 -15.19 -9.27
CA VAL A 708 -17.11 -15.77 -9.41
C VAL A 708 -17.05 -17.27 -9.23
N THR A 709 -18.18 -17.86 -8.76
CA THR A 709 -18.29 -19.30 -8.53
C THR A 709 -19.58 -19.88 -9.11
N GLY A 710 -19.64 -21.21 -9.19
CA GLY A 710 -20.85 -21.99 -9.42
C GLY A 710 -21.68 -21.52 -10.62
N ARG A 711 -22.95 -21.14 -10.36
CA ARG A 711 -23.91 -20.76 -11.42
C ARG A 711 -23.45 -19.53 -12.20
N LYS A 712 -22.91 -18.54 -11.51
CA LYS A 712 -22.42 -17.30 -12.15
C LYS A 712 -21.26 -17.56 -13.11
N TYR A 713 -20.32 -18.42 -12.71
CA TYR A 713 -19.27 -18.89 -13.61
C TYR A 713 -19.84 -19.59 -14.85
N LEU A 714 -20.80 -20.50 -14.67
CA LEU A 714 -21.42 -21.20 -15.81
C LEU A 714 -22.11 -20.25 -16.78
N GLU A 715 -22.82 -19.25 -16.30
CA GLU A 715 -23.44 -18.20 -17.12
C GLU A 715 -22.38 -17.43 -17.92
N MET A 716 -21.29 -17.03 -17.27
CA MET A 716 -20.18 -16.32 -17.89
C MET A 716 -19.48 -17.18 -18.96
N ALA A 717 -19.18 -18.43 -18.63
CA ALA A 717 -18.56 -19.38 -19.55
C ALA A 717 -19.47 -19.64 -20.77
N LYS A 718 -20.78 -19.82 -20.57
CA LYS A 718 -21.75 -19.97 -21.64
C LYS A 718 -21.81 -18.74 -22.54
N ARG A 719 -21.83 -17.54 -21.94
CA ARG A 719 -21.83 -16.27 -22.69
C ARG A 719 -20.55 -16.13 -23.53
N SER A 720 -19.39 -16.44 -22.95
CA SER A 720 -18.10 -16.41 -23.65
C SER A 720 -18.07 -17.39 -24.82
N TYR A 721 -18.51 -18.63 -24.59
CA TYR A 721 -18.61 -19.65 -25.63
C TYR A 721 -19.52 -19.20 -26.77
N MET A 722 -20.70 -18.65 -26.44
CA MET A 722 -21.64 -18.17 -27.47
C MET A 722 -21.06 -16.97 -28.25
N THR A 723 -20.31 -16.09 -27.59
CA THR A 723 -19.64 -14.97 -28.25
C THR A 723 -18.58 -15.50 -29.25
N VAL A 724 -17.77 -16.47 -28.85
CA VAL A 724 -16.79 -17.12 -29.70
C VAL A 724 -17.45 -17.85 -30.88
N ALA A 725 -18.54 -18.58 -30.61
CA ALA A 725 -19.29 -19.27 -31.65
C ALA A 725 -19.88 -18.31 -32.71
N ARG A 726 -20.48 -17.18 -32.24
CA ARG A 726 -21.03 -16.15 -33.16
C ARG A 726 -19.93 -15.43 -33.94
N ALA A 727 -18.78 -15.15 -33.31
CA ALA A 727 -17.64 -14.58 -34.02
C ALA A 727 -17.10 -15.53 -35.09
N ALA A 728 -17.00 -16.83 -34.78
CA ALA A 728 -16.58 -17.84 -35.73
C ALA A 728 -17.58 -17.97 -36.91
N GLU A 729 -18.87 -17.96 -36.62
CA GLU A 729 -19.92 -17.98 -37.63
C GLU A 729 -19.83 -16.75 -38.57
N SER A 730 -19.64 -15.57 -38.04
CA SER A 730 -19.43 -14.32 -38.79
C SER A 730 -18.25 -14.41 -39.77
N LEU A 731 -17.20 -15.12 -39.37
CA LEU A 731 -16.03 -15.37 -40.20
C LEU A 731 -16.12 -16.68 -41.01
N LYS A 732 -17.27 -17.35 -41.02
CA LYS A 732 -17.48 -18.67 -41.68
C LYS A 732 -16.40 -19.69 -41.30
N ALA A 733 -16.10 -19.78 -40.02
CA ALA A 733 -15.09 -20.67 -39.43
C ALA A 733 -15.71 -21.52 -38.30
N LYS A 734 -15.05 -22.59 -37.88
CA LYS A 734 -15.34 -23.26 -36.60
C LYS A 734 -14.70 -22.50 -35.46
N PRO A 735 -15.23 -22.58 -34.22
CA PRO A 735 -14.63 -21.95 -33.04
C PRO A 735 -13.13 -22.26 -32.88
N SER A 736 -12.70 -23.48 -33.14
CA SER A 736 -11.30 -23.90 -33.08
C SER A 736 -10.39 -23.29 -34.17
N GLU A 737 -10.97 -22.78 -35.27
CA GLU A 737 -10.25 -22.18 -36.38
C GLU A 737 -10.35 -20.64 -36.39
N LEU A 738 -11.05 -20.05 -35.39
CA LEU A 738 -11.38 -18.62 -35.34
C LEU A 738 -10.12 -17.74 -35.42
N LEU A 739 -9.10 -18.05 -34.63
CA LEU A 739 -7.87 -17.25 -34.61
C LEU A 739 -7.15 -17.26 -35.92
N THR A 740 -6.91 -18.46 -36.49
CA THR A 740 -6.23 -18.63 -37.78
C THR A 740 -7.00 -17.91 -38.91
N LYS A 741 -8.34 -17.99 -38.85
CA LYS A 741 -9.19 -17.32 -39.86
C LYS A 741 -9.15 -15.80 -39.72
N ALA A 742 -9.18 -15.29 -38.50
CA ALA A 742 -9.08 -13.85 -38.23
C ALA A 742 -7.71 -13.29 -38.68
N GLU A 743 -6.61 -13.97 -38.37
CA GLU A 743 -5.27 -13.62 -38.86
C GLU A 743 -5.17 -13.65 -40.38
N GLY A 744 -5.81 -14.64 -40.99
CA GLY A 744 -5.94 -14.72 -42.45
C GLY A 744 -6.64 -13.51 -43.03
N PHE A 745 -7.78 -13.08 -42.45
CA PHE A 745 -8.51 -11.88 -42.90
C PHE A 745 -7.70 -10.60 -42.72
N VAL A 746 -7.01 -10.47 -41.61
CA VAL A 746 -6.13 -9.30 -41.37
C VAL A 746 -5.04 -9.22 -42.44
N SER A 747 -4.43 -10.36 -42.78
CA SER A 747 -3.41 -10.44 -43.83
C SER A 747 -4.01 -10.15 -45.23
N GLU A 748 -5.21 -10.67 -45.49
CA GLU A 748 -5.91 -10.42 -46.76
C GLU A 748 -6.28 -8.94 -46.94
N VAL A 749 -6.82 -8.31 -45.92
CA VAL A 749 -7.15 -6.88 -45.90
C VAL A 749 -5.89 -6.03 -46.12
N LYS A 750 -4.76 -6.38 -45.51
CA LYS A 750 -3.48 -5.71 -45.72
C LYS A 750 -3.03 -5.85 -47.19
N ASN A 751 -3.12 -7.05 -47.74
CA ASN A 751 -2.75 -7.31 -49.13
C ASN A 751 -3.67 -6.60 -50.13
N LEU A 752 -4.99 -6.58 -49.83
CA LEU A 752 -5.95 -5.87 -50.70
C LEU A 752 -5.72 -4.36 -50.66
N ARG A 753 -5.45 -3.78 -49.51
CA ARG A 753 -5.09 -2.36 -49.39
C ARG A 753 -3.85 -2.02 -50.22
N GLN A 754 -2.81 -2.86 -50.15
CA GLN A 754 -1.61 -2.67 -50.98
C GLN A 754 -1.90 -2.82 -52.50
N LYS A 755 -2.77 -3.76 -52.87
CA LYS A 755 -3.17 -3.91 -54.26
C LYS A 755 -3.96 -2.70 -54.77
N VAL A 756 -4.89 -2.20 -53.94
CA VAL A 756 -5.66 -0.99 -54.26
C VAL A 756 -4.74 0.20 -54.46
N GLU A 757 -3.77 0.40 -53.58
CA GLU A 757 -2.81 1.51 -53.66
C GLU A 757 -1.97 1.36 -54.96
N LYS A 758 -1.44 0.16 -55.27
CA LYS A 758 -0.72 -0.09 -56.53
C LYS A 758 -1.58 0.12 -57.79
N MET A 759 -2.86 -0.23 -57.73
CA MET A 759 -3.78 0.03 -58.84
C MET A 759 -4.04 1.53 -58.98
N LYS A 760 -4.22 2.23 -57.86
CA LYS A 760 -4.37 3.69 -57.84
C LYS A 760 -3.15 4.39 -58.45
N ASP A 761 -1.95 3.98 -58.03
CA ASP A 761 -0.69 4.53 -58.60
C ASP A 761 -0.57 4.28 -60.12
N LYS A 762 -1.01 3.11 -60.61
CA LYS A 762 -1.04 2.83 -62.07
C LYS A 762 -2.03 3.71 -62.82
N ILE A 763 -3.21 3.96 -62.25
CA ILE A 763 -4.23 4.85 -62.86
C ILE A 763 -3.67 6.29 -62.91
N LEU A 764 -3.07 6.77 -61.82
CA LEU A 764 -2.47 8.08 -61.74
C LEU A 764 -1.33 8.24 -62.80
N ALA A 765 -0.50 7.21 -62.95
CA ALA A 765 0.56 7.22 -63.96
C ALA A 765 0.01 7.26 -65.38
N SER A 766 -1.10 6.58 -65.69
CA SER A 766 -1.78 6.64 -66.98
C SER A 766 -2.39 8.03 -67.26
N ASP A 767 -2.94 8.67 -66.27
CA ASP A 767 -3.45 10.03 -66.37
C ASP A 767 -2.32 11.05 -66.69
N VAL A 768 -1.12 10.83 -66.18
CA VAL A 768 0.04 11.68 -66.46
C VAL A 768 0.33 11.72 -67.99
N GLU A 769 0.29 10.61 -68.70
CA GLU A 769 0.50 10.60 -70.16
C GLU A 769 -0.60 11.35 -70.92
N ARG A 770 -1.85 11.23 -70.50
CA ARG A 770 -2.97 11.98 -71.06
C ARG A 770 -2.85 13.47 -70.76
N PHE A 771 -2.41 13.86 -69.62
CA PHE A 771 -2.20 15.25 -69.25
C PHE A 771 -1.06 15.90 -69.99
N LEU A 772 0.06 15.22 -70.24
CA LEU A 772 1.15 15.68 -71.05
C LEU A 772 0.74 15.95 -72.49
N PHE A 773 -0.13 15.05 -73.04
CA PHE A 773 -0.68 15.24 -74.38
C PHE A 773 -1.63 16.45 -74.50
N ALA A 774 -2.34 16.75 -73.43
CA ALA A 774 -3.29 17.87 -73.33
C ALA A 774 -2.65 19.23 -73.01
N ALA A 775 -1.36 19.26 -72.69
CA ALA A 775 -0.67 20.51 -72.34
C ALA A 775 -0.56 21.43 -73.59
N LYS A 776 -0.74 22.73 -73.32
CA LYS A 776 -0.65 23.79 -74.34
C LYS A 776 0.75 24.37 -74.39
N LYS A 777 1.25 24.77 -75.48
CA LYS A 777 2.54 25.49 -75.61
C LYS A 777 2.34 26.98 -75.39
N ILE A 778 3.07 27.53 -74.41
CA ILE A 778 3.21 28.99 -74.24
C ILE A 778 4.73 29.30 -74.22
N GLY A 779 5.19 29.93 -75.31
CA GLY A 779 6.62 30.03 -75.49
C GLY A 779 7.25 28.63 -75.67
N ASP A 780 8.35 28.39 -74.91
CA ASP A 780 9.05 27.11 -74.87
C ASP A 780 8.56 26.13 -73.87
N PHE A 781 7.48 26.45 -73.11
CA PHE A 781 7.00 25.65 -71.98
C PHE A 781 5.65 25.01 -72.28
N ASP A 782 5.41 23.83 -71.64
CA ASP A 782 4.18 23.09 -71.74
C ASP A 782 3.29 23.45 -70.49
N VAL A 783 2.14 24.09 -70.75
CA VAL A 783 1.22 24.55 -69.69
C VAL A 783 0.00 23.69 -69.67
N LEU A 784 -0.30 23.13 -68.49
CA LEU A 784 -1.43 22.25 -68.25
C LEU A 784 -2.30 22.79 -67.11
N THR A 785 -3.61 22.88 -67.37
CA THR A 785 -4.63 23.02 -66.30
C THR A 785 -5.60 21.87 -66.44
N ALA A 786 -5.90 21.23 -65.30
CA ALA A 786 -6.84 20.10 -65.28
C ALA A 786 -7.58 20.00 -63.96
N THR A 787 -8.81 19.53 -64.02
CA THR A 787 -9.67 19.26 -62.86
C THR A 787 -9.89 17.76 -62.71
N ARG A 788 -9.75 17.29 -61.47
CA ARG A 788 -10.03 15.89 -61.08
C ARG A 788 -10.77 15.89 -59.75
N THR A 789 -12.07 15.65 -59.79
CA THR A 789 -12.97 15.67 -58.61
C THR A 789 -13.00 14.34 -57.86
N ASP A 790 -12.45 13.29 -58.44
CA ASP A 790 -12.38 11.93 -57.92
C ASP A 790 -11.07 11.61 -57.15
N LEU A 791 -10.16 12.57 -57.05
CA LEU A 791 -8.85 12.44 -56.43
C LEU A 791 -8.71 13.38 -55.23
N ASP A 792 -7.96 12.93 -54.24
CA ASP A 792 -7.63 13.76 -53.07
C ASP A 792 -6.37 14.65 -53.34
N ALA A 793 -6.08 15.51 -52.38
CA ALA A 793 -4.97 16.45 -52.47
C ALA A 793 -3.59 15.75 -52.59
N ASN A 794 -3.42 14.58 -51.97
CA ASN A 794 -2.20 13.80 -52.04
C ASN A 794 -2.03 13.12 -53.39
N ASP A 795 -3.14 12.68 -53.98
CA ASP A 795 -3.15 12.10 -55.33
C ASP A 795 -2.79 13.14 -56.39
N LEU A 796 -3.35 14.38 -56.31
CA LEU A 796 -2.96 15.47 -57.18
C LEU A 796 -1.48 15.83 -57.05
N ARG A 797 -0.94 15.78 -55.84
CA ARG A 797 0.49 15.98 -55.62
C ARG A 797 1.33 14.90 -56.27
N LYS A 798 0.94 13.62 -56.16
CA LYS A 798 1.61 12.50 -56.85
C LYS A 798 1.60 12.69 -58.36
N ILE A 799 0.46 13.08 -58.96
CA ILE A 799 0.38 13.40 -60.40
C ILE A 799 1.35 14.55 -60.72
N GLY A 800 1.36 15.61 -59.97
CA GLY A 800 2.29 16.74 -60.12
C GLY A 800 3.75 16.31 -60.09
N ASP A 801 4.11 15.43 -59.16
CA ASP A 801 5.46 14.88 -59.08
C ASP A 801 5.80 14.03 -60.31
N PHE A 802 4.90 13.18 -60.79
CA PHE A 802 5.09 12.40 -62.01
C PHE A 802 5.18 13.26 -63.28
N LEU A 803 4.36 14.32 -63.41
CA LEU A 803 4.43 15.27 -64.52
C LEU A 803 5.79 15.96 -64.59
N ARG A 804 6.26 16.46 -63.46
CA ARG A 804 7.56 17.15 -63.35
C ARG A 804 8.74 16.22 -63.64
N ASP A 805 8.66 14.93 -63.31
CA ASP A 805 9.71 13.95 -63.56
C ASP A 805 9.77 13.55 -65.03
N LYS A 806 8.63 13.59 -65.72
CA LYS A 806 8.52 13.26 -67.15
C LYS A 806 8.85 14.41 -68.10
N ASP A 807 8.52 15.65 -67.73
CA ASP A 807 8.74 16.81 -68.57
C ASP A 807 9.39 17.95 -67.73
N PRO A 808 10.68 18.28 -68.02
CA PRO A 808 11.37 19.38 -67.31
C PRO A 808 10.80 20.78 -67.63
N LYS A 809 9.99 20.92 -68.69
CA LYS A 809 9.38 22.18 -69.14
C LYS A 809 7.91 22.34 -68.73
N ILE A 810 7.35 21.34 -68.02
CA ILE A 810 5.94 21.40 -67.65
C ILE A 810 5.65 22.46 -66.56
N ILE A 811 4.53 23.15 -66.74
CA ILE A 811 3.90 24.00 -65.72
C ILE A 811 2.47 23.49 -65.60
N ALA A 812 2.18 22.71 -64.56
CA ALA A 812 0.86 22.14 -64.41
C ALA A 812 0.16 22.68 -63.17
N VAL A 813 -1.13 22.99 -63.29
CA VAL A 813 -2.03 23.32 -62.20
C VAL A 813 -3.21 22.37 -62.23
N LEU A 814 -3.28 21.51 -61.20
CA LEU A 814 -4.33 20.53 -60.99
C LEU A 814 -5.28 20.99 -59.90
N ALA A 815 -6.57 20.82 -60.12
CA ALA A 815 -7.58 21.18 -59.11
C ALA A 815 -8.46 19.97 -58.79
N THR A 816 -8.81 19.86 -57.49
CA THR A 816 -9.88 19.01 -57.00
C THR A 816 -10.82 19.81 -56.09
N ALA A 817 -12.09 19.44 -56.06
CA ALA A 817 -13.07 20.04 -55.20
C ALA A 817 -13.89 19.00 -54.47
N ASN A 818 -14.24 19.28 -53.25
CA ASN A 818 -15.29 18.61 -52.51
C ASN A 818 -16.48 19.59 -52.30
N GLU A 819 -17.51 19.19 -51.55
CA GLU A 819 -18.74 19.98 -51.42
C GLU A 819 -18.53 21.44 -50.89
N SER A 820 -17.40 21.74 -50.26
CA SER A 820 -17.19 23.03 -49.57
C SER A 820 -15.84 23.72 -49.85
N LYS A 821 -14.91 23.01 -50.52
CA LYS A 821 -13.54 23.52 -50.70
C LYS A 821 -12.95 23.06 -52.05
N VAL A 822 -12.18 23.93 -52.66
CA VAL A 822 -11.32 23.57 -53.80
C VAL A 822 -9.87 23.53 -53.35
N THR A 823 -9.12 22.53 -53.82
CA THR A 823 -7.68 22.38 -53.60
C THR A 823 -6.95 22.45 -54.94
N PHE A 824 -5.95 23.28 -54.99
CA PHE A 824 -5.08 23.44 -56.14
C PHE A 824 -3.70 22.89 -55.84
N THR A 825 -3.10 22.18 -56.79
CA THR A 825 -1.73 21.73 -56.75
C THR A 825 -1.03 22.23 -57.99
N ALA A 826 0.02 23.03 -57.84
CA ALA A 826 0.85 23.44 -58.97
C ALA A 826 2.21 22.74 -58.91
N CYS A 827 2.72 22.35 -60.03
CA CYS A 827 4.07 21.85 -60.20
C CYS A 827 4.76 22.50 -61.40
N CYS A 828 6.04 22.76 -61.26
CA CYS A 828 6.91 23.34 -62.30
C CYS A 828 8.13 22.42 -62.50
N GLY A 829 8.38 22.08 -63.73
CA GLY A 829 9.58 21.34 -64.17
C GLY A 829 10.84 22.16 -63.89
N LYS A 830 12.00 21.52 -63.95
CA LYS A 830 13.31 22.16 -63.64
C LYS A 830 13.61 23.34 -64.59
N ASP A 831 13.30 23.25 -65.86
CA ASP A 831 13.52 24.31 -66.84
C ASP A 831 12.57 25.50 -66.59
N ALA A 832 11.33 25.23 -66.24
CA ALA A 832 10.36 26.28 -65.91
C ALA A 832 10.78 27.04 -64.61
N VAL A 833 11.28 26.33 -63.62
CA VAL A 833 11.82 26.96 -62.39
C VAL A 833 13.07 27.81 -62.71
N ALA A 834 13.97 27.30 -63.59
CA ALA A 834 15.16 28.04 -64.00
C ALA A 834 14.80 29.30 -64.78
N ALA A 835 13.71 29.31 -65.56
CA ALA A 835 13.17 30.48 -66.26
C ALA A 835 12.41 31.47 -65.33
N GLY A 836 12.39 31.21 -63.98
CA GLY A 836 11.79 32.10 -62.99
C GLY A 836 10.33 31.85 -62.67
N ILE A 837 9.72 30.80 -63.27
CA ILE A 837 8.34 30.43 -62.96
C ILE A 837 8.28 29.54 -61.74
N LYS A 838 7.56 29.97 -60.70
CA LYS A 838 7.49 29.28 -59.38
C LYS A 838 6.07 28.80 -59.11
N ALA A 839 5.94 27.53 -58.81
CA ALA A 839 4.65 26.90 -58.45
C ALA A 839 3.98 27.62 -57.30
N GLY A 840 4.73 28.12 -56.31
CA GLY A 840 4.21 28.88 -55.19
C GLY A 840 3.51 30.19 -55.56
N ASP A 841 4.03 30.90 -56.56
CA ASP A 841 3.45 32.15 -57.07
C ASP A 841 2.15 31.87 -57.85
N ILE A 842 2.15 30.81 -58.67
CA ILE A 842 0.98 30.37 -59.45
C ILE A 842 -0.14 29.96 -58.52
N VAL A 843 0.14 29.04 -57.53
CA VAL A 843 -0.86 28.58 -56.56
C VAL A 843 -1.41 29.75 -55.75
N LYS A 844 -0.58 30.71 -55.35
CA LYS A 844 -1.05 31.87 -54.58
C LYS A 844 -2.04 32.71 -55.38
N ALA A 845 -1.78 32.94 -56.70
CA ALA A 845 -2.66 33.67 -57.58
C ALA A 845 -3.99 32.91 -57.82
N VAL A 846 -3.91 31.64 -58.18
CA VAL A 846 -5.05 30.76 -58.46
C VAL A 846 -5.92 30.60 -57.20
N SER A 847 -5.33 30.39 -56.03
CA SER A 847 -6.10 30.27 -54.77
C SER A 847 -6.81 31.60 -54.39
N ALA A 848 -6.23 32.77 -54.70
CA ALA A 848 -6.85 34.06 -54.43
C ALA A 848 -8.16 34.27 -55.17
N VAL A 849 -8.29 33.75 -56.43
CA VAL A 849 -9.52 33.84 -57.24
C VAL A 849 -10.69 33.10 -56.57
N SER A 850 -10.40 32.00 -55.90
CA SER A 850 -11.40 31.18 -55.13
C SER A 850 -11.49 31.58 -53.65
N GLY A 851 -10.98 32.74 -53.25
CA GLY A 851 -11.11 33.25 -51.90
C GLY A 851 -10.30 32.51 -50.85
N GLY A 852 -9.12 31.98 -51.27
CA GLY A 852 -8.27 31.18 -50.39
C GLY A 852 -6.81 31.66 -50.39
N LYS A 853 -5.93 30.77 -49.85
CA LYS A 853 -4.51 31.02 -49.74
C LYS A 853 -3.72 29.81 -50.22
N GLY A 854 -2.55 30.02 -50.74
CA GLY A 854 -1.68 28.95 -51.18
C GLY A 854 -0.20 29.34 -51.05
N GLY A 855 0.67 28.35 -51.18
CA GLY A 855 2.11 28.54 -51.12
C GLY A 855 2.86 27.22 -51.20
N GLY A 856 4.15 27.26 -51.34
CA GLY A 856 5.01 26.08 -51.38
C GLY A 856 6.38 26.37 -51.93
N LYS A 857 7.05 25.30 -52.36
CA LYS A 857 8.38 25.38 -52.98
C LYS A 857 8.27 25.90 -54.44
N PRO A 858 9.38 26.33 -55.05
CA PRO A 858 9.37 26.78 -56.48
C PRO A 858 8.91 25.70 -57.42
N ASP A 859 9.20 24.44 -57.16
CA ASP A 859 8.90 23.27 -58.01
C ASP A 859 7.56 22.62 -57.70
N SER A 860 7.00 22.77 -56.50
CA SER A 860 5.73 22.18 -56.09
C SER A 860 5.07 23.01 -55.01
N ALA A 861 3.80 23.33 -55.12
CA ALA A 861 3.03 24.12 -54.22
C ALA A 861 1.55 23.69 -54.17
N MET A 862 0.94 23.94 -53.04
CA MET A 862 -0.47 23.63 -52.80
C MET A 862 -1.20 24.84 -52.24
N GLY A 863 -2.47 24.96 -52.57
CA GLY A 863 -3.36 25.98 -52.05
C GLY A 863 -4.80 25.55 -52.08
N GLY A 864 -5.67 26.35 -51.54
CA GLY A 864 -7.09 26.04 -51.54
C GLY A 864 -7.94 27.31 -51.49
N GLY A 865 -9.21 27.15 -51.81
CA GLY A 865 -10.22 28.19 -51.75
C GLY A 865 -11.55 27.69 -51.22
N ASN A 866 -12.41 28.61 -50.78
CA ASN A 866 -13.71 28.28 -50.20
C ASN A 866 -14.87 28.45 -51.22
N ASP A 867 -14.57 28.96 -52.44
CA ASP A 867 -15.55 29.15 -53.49
C ASP A 867 -15.32 28.18 -54.64
N VAL A 868 -16.04 27.02 -54.61
CA VAL A 868 -15.91 25.91 -55.57
C VAL A 868 -16.38 26.35 -56.96
N LEU A 869 -17.36 27.29 -57.07
CA LEU A 869 -17.89 27.79 -58.37
C LEU A 869 -16.84 28.59 -59.13
N LYS A 870 -15.81 29.10 -58.48
CA LYS A 870 -14.74 29.85 -59.14
C LYS A 870 -13.53 28.98 -59.51
N MET A 871 -13.62 27.67 -59.37
CA MET A 871 -12.51 26.75 -59.68
C MET A 871 -12.03 26.88 -61.13
N ASP A 872 -12.94 26.86 -62.07
CA ASP A 872 -12.61 27.00 -63.53
C ASP A 872 -12.06 28.39 -63.86
N ASN A 873 -12.62 29.44 -63.24
CA ASN A 873 -12.08 30.79 -63.40
C ASN A 873 -10.68 30.95 -62.82
N ALA A 874 -10.40 30.24 -61.73
CA ALA A 874 -9.07 30.21 -61.14
C ALA A 874 -8.06 29.45 -62.00
N LEU A 875 -8.46 28.42 -62.70
CA LEU A 875 -7.59 27.70 -63.66
C LEU A 875 -7.37 28.49 -64.92
N ALA A 876 -8.39 29.28 -65.37
CA ALA A 876 -8.32 30.08 -66.61
C ALA A 876 -7.26 31.18 -66.54
N ILE A 877 -6.87 31.69 -65.40
CA ILE A 877 -5.85 32.75 -65.31
C ILE A 877 -4.41 32.22 -65.46
N VAL A 878 -4.23 30.89 -65.45
CA VAL A 878 -2.88 30.28 -65.46
C VAL A 878 -2.13 30.57 -66.73
N ASP A 879 -2.79 30.48 -67.88
CA ASP A 879 -2.16 30.72 -69.19
C ASP A 879 -1.64 32.17 -69.30
N ASP A 880 -2.46 33.14 -68.91
CA ASP A 880 -2.08 34.55 -68.89
C ASP A 880 -0.96 34.86 -67.87
N LEU A 881 -1.04 34.25 -66.71
CA LEU A 881 -0.05 34.42 -65.70
C LEU A 881 1.33 33.85 -66.08
N VAL A 882 1.34 32.73 -66.79
CA VAL A 882 2.58 32.17 -67.32
C VAL A 882 3.11 33.02 -68.44
N ALA A 883 2.26 33.47 -69.42
CA ALA A 883 2.63 34.38 -70.50
C ALA A 883 3.26 35.71 -69.98
N GLU A 884 2.62 36.35 -69.01
CA GLU A 884 3.13 37.54 -68.33
C GLU A 884 4.51 37.36 -67.73
N LYS A 885 4.71 36.22 -67.03
CA LYS A 885 5.98 35.86 -66.37
C LYS A 885 7.11 35.60 -67.42
N LEU A 886 6.74 35.17 -68.62
CA LEU A 886 7.67 34.93 -69.71
C LEU A 886 7.94 36.20 -70.62
N GLY A 887 7.18 37.28 -70.34
CA GLY A 887 7.26 38.50 -71.08
C GLY A 887 6.67 38.39 -72.53
N LEU A 888 5.69 37.53 -72.70
CA LEU A 888 4.97 37.23 -73.95
C LEU A 888 3.67 38.00 -74.06
#